data_6afe8e225e93f96458a6ca758e05d87f
#
_entry.id   6afe8e225e93f96458a6ca758e05d87f
#
_cell.length_a   1.000
_cell.length_b   1.000
_cell.length_c   1.000
_cell.angle_alpha   90.00
_cell.angle_beta   90.00
_cell.angle_gamma   90.00
#
_symmetry.space_group_name_H-M   'P 1'
#
loop_
_entity.id
_entity.type
_entity.pdbx_description
1 polymer ?
#
loop_
_entity_poly.entity_id
_entity_poly.type
_entity_poly.pdbx_seq_one_letter_code
_entity_poly.pdbx_strand_id
1 'polypeptide(L)'
;MSLIEQFHGAAADGTELTAIYAEQPAADVAFALVFAGHGLPRFVHWGRPLAAPGTVLAAYDALRPQRVSGALDETTWPSIMPTQSESWIGAPRLDIRRAGVTPFCAFTVTGIAIRQDERQGVDVSDGVDGAAHTVTQQVPVVTVTASDTEQGVELSWTVELLPGGLIRQRTTLRNLPAGNLPTGDLEVGKVELGFPLPALATEILTTTGHHLRERSPQRQPLTEGRFEKVSMAGRPGFDASLLLSAGEPGFGFEHGEVYSVHVGWSGNSVLSAERQPYTTGLIGGGEVLLGGEATLARGETYTTPWLYGSYGDGLNEVAARFHDYVRSCHPDLAVKPRPVILNTWEAVYFDHDYDTLKALADKAGDSGVERFVVDDGWFGSRRDSTSGLGDWQIAQDVWPDGPKSLKALADYVHGKGMEFGLWFEPEMVNPDSDVARAHPDWVLRPTANRLPMQGRSQQVLDLTNPDAYRYIHDSIDALVGELGIDYIKWDHNKFVTEAVSPRTGRPAVHGQTLAVYRMFRDLEVAHPGLEIESCASGGGRIDLGILEFASRVWTSDCVDPVERADIQRYTSLLVPPCMMGEHVGASPAHSTHRATSQEMRMAMAFFGHMGVEWNLLKESDEALNKLGEWVAEYKRHRAWFAIDTCVHADIADPAVRVDGMVKPDRSAAFYRFTQLTTSQTLPAAPIRVPGLDPDGTYRIQPLWLDLDLDGLGLGSGQSPLGWWTKDGVLMTGRALMTYGLRPPSLHPAQSVLFTAIRQ
;
A
#
# COMPACT_ATOMS: atom_id res chain seq x y z
N MET A 1 -11.61 2.13 30.00
CA MET A 1 -12.91 1.55 29.59
C MET A 1 -12.62 0.31 28.75
N SER A 2 -13.51 -0.69 28.75
CA SER A 2 -13.36 -1.82 27.83
C SER A 2 -13.56 -1.31 26.41
N LEU A 3 -12.66 -1.66 25.47
CA LEU A 3 -12.78 -1.31 24.06
C LEU A 3 -13.77 -2.21 23.32
N ILE A 4 -14.33 -3.21 23.99
CA ILE A 4 -15.30 -4.15 23.42
C ILE A 4 -16.32 -4.55 24.49
N GLU A 5 -17.58 -4.51 24.12
CA GLU A 5 -18.70 -4.82 24.98
C GLU A 5 -19.65 -5.82 24.29
N GLN A 6 -20.27 -6.68 25.11
CA GLN A 6 -21.25 -7.65 24.65
C GLN A 6 -22.60 -7.43 25.34
N PHE A 7 -23.66 -7.45 24.57
CA PHE A 7 -25.04 -7.26 25.04
C PHE A 7 -25.90 -8.46 24.66
N HIS A 8 -26.86 -8.79 25.52
CA HIS A 8 -27.82 -9.88 25.29
C HIS A 8 -29.25 -9.37 25.43
N GLY A 9 -30.15 -9.86 24.60
CA GLY A 9 -31.55 -9.48 24.62
C GLY A 9 -32.36 -10.34 23.68
N ALA A 10 -33.56 -9.86 23.33
CA ALA A 10 -34.44 -10.51 22.36
C ALA A 10 -35.04 -9.48 21.42
N ALA A 11 -35.24 -9.86 20.16
CA ALA A 11 -36.00 -9.09 19.17
C ALA A 11 -37.49 -9.05 19.53
N ALA A 12 -38.24 -8.18 18.85
CA ALA A 12 -39.70 -8.06 19.03
C ALA A 12 -40.46 -9.35 18.75
N ASP A 13 -39.95 -10.23 17.90
CA ASP A 13 -40.51 -11.54 17.59
C ASP A 13 -40.08 -12.67 18.56
N GLY A 14 -39.29 -12.35 19.59
CA GLY A 14 -38.76 -13.28 20.56
C GLY A 14 -37.44 -13.97 20.17
N THR A 15 -36.85 -13.67 19.02
CA THR A 15 -35.56 -14.20 18.61
C THR A 15 -34.48 -13.76 19.59
N GLU A 16 -33.69 -14.69 20.10
CA GLU A 16 -32.52 -14.37 20.97
C GLU A 16 -31.47 -13.58 20.19
N LEU A 17 -31.02 -12.48 20.80
CA LEU A 17 -30.01 -11.61 20.21
C LEU A 17 -28.75 -11.53 21.09
N THR A 18 -27.60 -11.56 20.44
CA THR A 18 -26.33 -11.13 20.99
C THR A 18 -25.78 -10.00 20.14
N ALA A 19 -25.38 -8.89 20.76
CA ALA A 19 -24.70 -7.80 20.06
C ALA A 19 -23.29 -7.62 20.61
N ILE A 20 -22.34 -7.30 19.75
CA ILE A 20 -20.97 -6.94 20.09
C ILE A 20 -20.69 -5.56 19.53
N TYR A 21 -20.22 -4.68 20.39
CA TYR A 21 -19.76 -3.35 20.04
C TYR A 21 -18.28 -3.21 20.38
N ALA A 22 -17.49 -2.77 19.43
CA ALA A 22 -16.07 -2.49 19.62
C ALA A 22 -15.75 -1.06 19.16
N GLU A 23 -14.92 -0.34 19.92
CA GLU A 23 -14.51 1.03 19.57
C GLU A 23 -13.03 1.27 19.88
N GLN A 24 -12.45 2.18 19.10
CA GLN A 24 -11.16 2.84 19.35
C GLN A 24 -11.41 4.34 19.52
N PRO A 25 -11.62 4.82 20.74
CA PRO A 25 -12.03 6.21 20.99
C PRO A 25 -11.01 7.23 20.47
N ALA A 26 -9.71 6.92 20.57
CA ALA A 26 -8.65 7.81 20.09
C ALA A 26 -8.67 7.99 18.55
N ALA A 27 -9.19 7.00 17.82
CA ALA A 27 -9.30 7.01 16.37
C ALA A 27 -10.69 7.40 15.86
N ASP A 28 -11.65 7.63 16.77
CA ASP A 28 -13.06 7.95 16.46
C ASP A 28 -13.69 6.90 15.51
N VAL A 29 -13.46 5.60 15.78
CA VAL A 29 -14.00 4.48 14.99
C VAL A 29 -14.56 3.40 15.88
N ALA A 30 -15.69 2.82 15.43
CA ALA A 30 -16.32 1.67 16.05
C ALA A 30 -16.91 0.73 14.98
N PHE A 31 -17.17 -0.52 15.39
CA PHE A 31 -18.06 -1.40 14.67
C PHE A 31 -19.04 -2.08 15.62
N ALA A 32 -20.17 -2.51 15.05
CA ALA A 32 -21.18 -3.28 15.76
C ALA A 32 -21.65 -4.50 14.97
N LEU A 33 -21.71 -5.63 15.67
CA LEU A 33 -22.20 -6.92 15.15
C LEU A 33 -23.47 -7.32 15.90
N VAL A 34 -24.43 -7.92 15.19
CA VAL A 34 -25.60 -8.53 15.78
C VAL A 34 -25.74 -9.98 15.31
N PHE A 35 -25.93 -10.89 16.26
CA PHE A 35 -26.25 -12.30 16.08
C PHE A 35 -27.73 -12.51 16.39
N ALA A 36 -28.44 -13.25 15.54
CA ALA A 36 -29.84 -13.66 15.75
C ALA A 36 -29.90 -15.19 15.82
N GLY A 37 -30.24 -15.73 16.99
CA GLY A 37 -30.17 -17.16 17.26
C GLY A 37 -28.75 -17.71 17.03
N HIS A 38 -28.67 -18.77 16.23
CA HIS A 38 -27.41 -19.39 15.83
C HIS A 38 -26.90 -18.99 14.43
N GLY A 39 -27.51 -17.99 13.81
CA GLY A 39 -27.08 -17.48 12.48
C GLY A 39 -25.75 -16.74 12.53
N LEU A 40 -25.10 -16.62 11.37
CA LEU A 40 -23.89 -15.80 11.24
C LEU A 40 -24.17 -14.34 11.60
N PRO A 41 -23.21 -13.64 12.21
CA PRO A 41 -23.38 -12.22 12.58
C PRO A 41 -23.45 -11.30 11.35
N ARG A 42 -24.05 -10.14 11.58
CA ARG A 42 -24.16 -9.06 10.61
C ARG A 42 -23.51 -7.81 11.16
N PHE A 43 -22.74 -7.11 10.36
CA PHE A 43 -22.37 -5.76 10.66
C PHE A 43 -23.62 -4.87 10.58
N VAL A 44 -23.99 -4.25 11.68
CA VAL A 44 -25.06 -3.24 11.71
C VAL A 44 -24.51 -1.83 11.66
N HIS A 45 -23.22 -1.68 11.98
CA HIS A 45 -22.49 -0.42 11.93
C HIS A 45 -21.00 -0.63 11.75
N TRP A 46 -20.35 0.25 11.02
CA TRP A 46 -18.90 0.51 11.05
C TRP A 46 -18.66 1.96 10.62
N GLY A 47 -17.90 2.70 11.42
CA GLY A 47 -17.71 4.13 11.25
C GLY A 47 -17.51 4.84 12.59
N ARG A 48 -18.09 6.02 12.77
CA ARG A 48 -17.96 6.79 14.02
C ARG A 48 -18.59 6.06 15.20
N PRO A 49 -18.05 6.23 16.44
CA PRO A 49 -18.61 5.63 17.65
C PRO A 49 -20.06 6.02 17.90
N LEU A 50 -20.82 5.09 18.46
CA LEU A 50 -22.21 5.29 18.85
C LEU A 50 -22.29 5.90 20.25
N ALA A 51 -23.09 6.94 20.44
CA ALA A 51 -23.26 7.60 21.73
C ALA A 51 -23.83 6.68 22.84
N ALA A 52 -24.55 5.62 22.45
CA ALA A 52 -25.18 4.67 23.38
C ALA A 52 -25.02 3.22 22.85
N PRO A 53 -23.87 2.57 23.06
CA PRO A 53 -23.59 1.23 22.52
C PRO A 53 -24.66 0.16 22.87
N GLY A 54 -25.25 0.24 24.05
CA GLY A 54 -26.34 -0.70 24.46
C GLY A 54 -27.57 -0.68 23.56
N THR A 55 -27.74 0.35 22.73
CA THR A 55 -28.85 0.40 21.76
C THR A 55 -28.64 -0.46 20.52
N VAL A 56 -27.47 -1.06 20.34
CA VAL A 56 -27.13 -1.91 19.19
C VAL A 56 -28.08 -3.12 19.05
N LEU A 57 -28.60 -3.64 20.18
CA LEU A 57 -29.62 -4.71 20.14
C LEU A 57 -30.88 -4.27 19.37
N ALA A 58 -31.34 -3.03 19.57
CA ALA A 58 -32.51 -2.49 18.87
C ALA A 58 -32.27 -2.29 17.35
N ALA A 59 -31.01 -2.25 16.91
CA ALA A 59 -30.67 -2.15 15.50
C ALA A 59 -31.17 -3.37 14.70
N TYR A 60 -31.29 -4.53 15.34
CA TYR A 60 -31.85 -5.72 14.68
C TYR A 60 -33.29 -5.47 14.19
N ASP A 61 -34.17 -5.04 15.08
CA ASP A 61 -35.56 -4.77 14.71
C ASP A 61 -35.70 -3.54 13.80
N ALA A 62 -34.81 -2.56 13.94
CA ALA A 62 -34.81 -1.33 13.16
C ALA A 62 -34.32 -1.51 11.71
N LEU A 63 -33.37 -2.42 11.47
CA LEU A 63 -32.70 -2.59 10.18
C LEU A 63 -33.09 -3.88 9.46
N ARG A 64 -33.71 -4.86 10.15
CA ARG A 64 -34.12 -6.12 9.53
C ARG A 64 -35.07 -5.84 8.37
N PRO A 65 -34.78 -6.32 7.14
CA PRO A 65 -35.62 -6.11 5.99
C PRO A 65 -36.99 -6.78 6.18
N GLN A 66 -38.04 -6.14 5.72
CA GLN A 66 -39.39 -6.73 5.68
C GLN A 66 -39.48 -7.81 4.59
N ARG A 67 -40.27 -8.84 4.83
CA ARG A 67 -40.70 -9.75 3.79
C ARG A 67 -41.51 -8.97 2.73
N VAL A 68 -41.18 -9.18 1.46
CA VAL A 68 -41.84 -8.50 0.34
C VAL A 68 -42.32 -9.52 -0.70
N SER A 69 -43.35 -9.17 -1.46
CA SER A 69 -43.81 -9.97 -2.60
C SER A 69 -42.75 -9.94 -3.71
N GLY A 70 -42.55 -11.09 -4.36
CA GLY A 70 -41.59 -11.22 -5.47
C GLY A 70 -40.14 -11.51 -5.09
N ALA A 71 -39.87 -11.64 -3.78
CA ALA A 71 -38.58 -12.12 -3.25
C ALA A 71 -38.73 -13.51 -2.61
N LEU A 72 -37.70 -14.05 -2.02
CA LEU A 72 -37.73 -15.23 -1.17
C LEU A 72 -38.48 -14.89 0.14
N ASP A 73 -38.94 -15.91 0.86
CA ASP A 73 -39.72 -15.72 2.09
C ASP A 73 -38.92 -15.02 3.21
N GLU A 74 -37.62 -15.19 3.20
CA GLU A 74 -36.70 -14.37 3.99
C GLU A 74 -35.99 -13.37 3.07
N THR A 75 -36.19 -12.08 3.33
CA THR A 75 -35.50 -11.03 2.57
C THR A 75 -34.01 -10.97 3.01
N THR A 76 -33.12 -10.95 2.05
CA THR A 76 -31.69 -10.98 2.31
C THR A 76 -31.24 -9.81 3.19
N TRP A 77 -30.60 -10.11 4.29
CA TRP A 77 -29.80 -9.18 5.08
C TRP A 77 -28.39 -9.80 5.21
N PRO A 78 -27.39 -9.27 4.50
CA PRO A 78 -26.07 -9.92 4.40
C PRO A 78 -25.41 -10.14 5.76
N SER A 79 -25.00 -11.38 6.04
CA SER A 79 -24.11 -11.73 7.12
C SER A 79 -22.65 -11.47 6.71
N ILE A 80 -21.71 -11.82 7.59
CA ILE A 80 -20.26 -11.76 7.30
C ILE A 80 -19.85 -12.66 6.11
N MET A 81 -20.65 -13.71 5.79
CA MET A 81 -20.43 -14.62 4.66
C MET A 81 -21.81 -15.00 4.09
N PRO A 82 -22.46 -14.11 3.33
CA PRO A 82 -23.79 -14.36 2.83
C PRO A 82 -23.81 -15.50 1.81
N THR A 83 -24.68 -16.48 2.05
CA THR A 83 -24.89 -17.65 1.18
C THR A 83 -26.32 -17.69 0.64
N GLN A 84 -26.60 -18.56 -0.35
CA GLN A 84 -27.96 -18.78 -0.83
C GLN A 84 -28.89 -19.32 0.26
N SER A 85 -28.35 -20.01 1.26
CA SER A 85 -29.13 -20.47 2.43
C SER A 85 -29.62 -19.31 3.32
N GLU A 86 -29.03 -18.12 3.18
CA GLU A 86 -29.43 -16.85 3.80
C GLU A 86 -30.13 -15.92 2.79
N SER A 87 -30.69 -16.47 1.70
CA SER A 87 -31.40 -15.74 0.64
C SER A 87 -30.49 -14.82 -0.20
N TRP A 88 -29.13 -14.96 -0.14
CA TRP A 88 -28.23 -14.21 -0.99
C TRP A 88 -28.35 -14.64 -2.44
N ILE A 89 -28.71 -13.72 -3.32
CA ILE A 89 -28.90 -13.94 -4.77
C ILE A 89 -27.91 -13.13 -5.63
N GLY A 90 -26.97 -12.41 -5.00
CA GLY A 90 -25.88 -11.70 -5.66
C GLY A 90 -24.72 -12.61 -6.07
N ALA A 91 -23.61 -12.01 -6.43
CA ALA A 91 -22.40 -12.77 -6.76
C ALA A 91 -21.99 -13.67 -5.58
N PRO A 92 -21.64 -14.95 -5.80
CA PRO A 92 -21.22 -15.85 -4.73
C PRO A 92 -20.02 -15.28 -3.96
N ARG A 93 -20.13 -15.21 -2.63
CA ARG A 93 -19.05 -14.80 -1.73
C ARG A 93 -18.19 -15.99 -1.30
N LEU A 94 -18.78 -17.18 -1.33
CA LEU A 94 -18.13 -18.46 -1.08
C LEU A 94 -18.30 -19.34 -2.32
N ASP A 95 -17.23 -19.64 -3.06
CA ASP A 95 -17.20 -20.64 -4.14
C ASP A 95 -16.30 -21.78 -3.69
N ILE A 96 -16.94 -22.86 -3.27
CA ILE A 96 -16.29 -24.11 -2.88
C ILE A 96 -16.91 -25.27 -3.64
N ARG A 97 -16.13 -26.33 -3.89
CA ARG A 97 -16.59 -27.52 -4.62
C ARG A 97 -16.08 -28.79 -3.94
N ARG A 98 -16.91 -29.82 -3.99
CA ARG A 98 -16.55 -31.16 -3.57
C ARG A 98 -16.89 -32.13 -4.70
N ALA A 99 -15.87 -32.82 -5.25
CA ALA A 99 -16.02 -33.65 -6.44
C ALA A 99 -16.73 -32.93 -7.61
N GLY A 100 -16.43 -31.63 -7.80
CA GLY A 100 -17.02 -30.80 -8.85
C GLY A 100 -18.44 -30.28 -8.56
N VAL A 101 -19.02 -30.58 -7.38
CA VAL A 101 -20.37 -30.14 -6.98
C VAL A 101 -20.26 -29.06 -5.91
N THR A 102 -21.06 -27.99 -6.03
CA THR A 102 -21.15 -26.91 -5.03
C THR A 102 -21.92 -27.40 -3.79
N PRO A 103 -21.30 -27.42 -2.60
CA PRO A 103 -22.01 -27.61 -1.34
C PRO A 103 -22.67 -26.27 -0.96
N PHE A 104 -24.00 -26.25 -0.90
CA PHE A 104 -24.74 -25.07 -0.43
C PHE A 104 -24.75 -25.04 1.10
N CYS A 105 -23.80 -24.32 1.67
CA CYS A 105 -23.64 -24.28 3.11
C CYS A 105 -24.69 -23.41 3.81
N ALA A 106 -25.22 -23.94 4.91
CA ALA A 106 -26.08 -23.26 5.90
C ALA A 106 -25.32 -23.27 7.25
N PHE A 107 -24.54 -22.24 7.49
CA PHE A 107 -23.68 -22.18 8.68
C PHE A 107 -24.47 -21.93 9.95
N THR A 108 -24.15 -22.70 11.00
CA THR A 108 -24.64 -22.51 12.36
C THR A 108 -23.45 -22.11 13.25
N VAL A 109 -23.56 -21.00 13.96
CA VAL A 109 -22.54 -20.52 14.90
C VAL A 109 -22.39 -21.53 16.07
N THR A 110 -21.17 -22.00 16.27
CA THR A 110 -20.80 -22.95 17.33
C THR A 110 -19.98 -22.31 18.45
N GLY A 111 -19.40 -21.13 18.21
CA GLY A 111 -18.62 -20.42 19.20
C GLY A 111 -18.40 -18.95 18.85
N ILE A 112 -18.34 -18.13 19.90
CA ILE A 112 -17.95 -16.71 19.81
C ILE A 112 -16.87 -16.49 20.88
N ALA A 113 -15.70 -16.00 20.44
CA ALA A 113 -14.62 -15.61 21.33
C ALA A 113 -14.36 -14.12 21.19
N ILE A 114 -14.34 -13.42 22.30
CA ILE A 114 -14.05 -12.00 22.41
C ILE A 114 -12.73 -11.86 23.18
N ARG A 115 -11.77 -11.12 22.61
CA ARG A 115 -10.47 -10.87 23.22
C ARG A 115 -10.10 -9.40 23.10
N GLN A 116 -9.17 -8.99 23.95
CA GLN A 116 -8.38 -7.77 23.79
C GLN A 116 -6.92 -8.21 23.65
N ASP A 117 -6.40 -8.17 22.45
CA ASP A 117 -5.02 -8.52 22.17
C ASP A 117 -4.15 -7.26 22.31
N GLU A 118 -2.87 -7.46 22.59
CA GLU A 118 -1.90 -6.36 22.71
C GLU A 118 -1.04 -6.26 21.44
N ARG A 119 -0.86 -5.05 20.96
CA ARG A 119 0.08 -4.75 19.87
C ARG A 119 1.03 -3.65 20.27
N GLN A 120 2.26 -3.75 19.81
CA GLN A 120 3.20 -2.64 19.90
C GLN A 120 2.80 -1.59 18.86
N GLY A 121 2.78 -0.35 19.26
CA GLY A 121 2.53 0.81 18.43
C GLY A 121 3.53 1.92 18.71
N VAL A 122 3.45 2.99 17.97
CA VAL A 122 4.29 4.18 18.17
C VAL A 122 3.38 5.33 18.62
N ASP A 123 3.69 5.89 19.79
CA ASP A 123 3.04 7.11 20.28
C ASP A 123 4.01 8.29 20.12
N VAL A 124 3.52 9.36 19.53
CA VAL A 124 4.25 10.60 19.27
C VAL A 124 3.70 11.79 20.05
N SER A 125 2.65 11.57 20.86
CA SER A 125 1.89 12.66 21.50
C SER A 125 2.54 13.28 22.75
N ASP A 126 3.41 12.54 23.47
CA ASP A 126 3.94 12.93 24.78
C ASP A 126 5.41 13.37 24.79
N GLY A 127 6.06 13.45 23.62
CA GLY A 127 7.47 13.82 23.55
C GLY A 127 7.70 15.32 23.65
N VAL A 128 8.25 15.80 24.74
CA VAL A 128 8.71 17.20 24.92
C VAL A 128 9.73 17.59 23.83
N ASP A 129 10.38 16.60 23.21
CA ASP A 129 11.37 16.78 22.12
C ASP A 129 10.91 16.11 20.79
N GLY A 130 9.63 15.71 20.65
CA GLY A 130 9.13 15.05 19.44
C GLY A 130 9.66 13.62 19.23
N ALA A 131 10.17 12.97 20.27
CA ALA A 131 10.65 11.60 20.18
C ALA A 131 9.46 10.61 20.21
N ALA A 132 9.43 9.71 19.23
CA ALA A 132 8.47 8.63 19.19
C ALA A 132 8.80 7.58 20.27
N HIS A 133 7.78 7.07 20.96
CA HIS A 133 7.90 6.02 21.96
C HIS A 133 7.09 4.80 21.57
N THR A 134 7.64 3.61 21.81
CA THR A 134 6.89 2.37 21.66
C THR A 134 5.87 2.25 22.78
N VAL A 135 4.60 2.07 22.43
CA VAL A 135 3.49 1.89 23.37
C VAL A 135 2.76 0.60 23.09
N THR A 136 2.23 -0.03 24.14
CA THR A 136 1.35 -1.18 24.00
C THR A 136 -0.08 -0.72 23.86
N GLN A 137 -0.70 -1.07 22.75
CA GLN A 137 -2.07 -0.69 22.39
C GLN A 137 -2.99 -1.90 22.42
N GLN A 138 -4.22 -1.70 22.89
CA GLN A 138 -5.23 -2.77 22.95
C GLN A 138 -6.00 -2.87 21.66
N VAL A 139 -6.21 -4.10 21.19
CA VAL A 139 -6.92 -4.44 19.96
C VAL A 139 -8.13 -5.30 20.28
N PRO A 140 -9.37 -4.79 20.13
CA PRO A 140 -10.56 -5.60 20.18
C PRO A 140 -10.55 -6.65 19.06
N VAL A 141 -10.78 -7.92 19.44
CA VAL A 141 -10.80 -9.06 18.51
C VAL A 141 -12.06 -9.89 18.77
N VAL A 142 -12.81 -10.13 17.70
CA VAL A 142 -13.93 -11.08 17.71
C VAL A 142 -13.62 -12.24 16.77
N THR A 143 -13.72 -13.46 17.26
CA THR A 143 -13.63 -14.68 16.45
C THR A 143 -14.94 -15.45 16.54
N VAL A 144 -15.52 -15.78 15.39
CA VAL A 144 -16.75 -16.55 15.26
C VAL A 144 -16.44 -17.87 14.58
N THR A 145 -16.75 -18.99 15.24
CA THR A 145 -16.69 -20.32 14.64
C THR A 145 -18.08 -20.76 14.27
N ALA A 146 -18.26 -21.24 13.05
CA ALA A 146 -19.53 -21.75 12.54
C ALA A 146 -19.28 -22.97 11.67
N SER A 147 -20.24 -23.88 11.61
CA SER A 147 -20.13 -25.08 10.78
C SER A 147 -21.41 -25.44 10.09
N ASP A 148 -21.28 -26.06 8.93
CA ASP A 148 -22.31 -26.87 8.30
C ASP A 148 -21.85 -28.32 8.39
N THR A 149 -22.45 -29.07 9.34
CA THR A 149 -22.07 -30.45 9.58
C THR A 149 -22.60 -31.41 8.51
N GLU A 150 -23.63 -31.05 7.75
CA GLU A 150 -24.12 -31.86 6.62
C GLU A 150 -23.22 -31.75 5.41
N GLN A 151 -22.69 -30.54 5.16
CA GLN A 151 -21.71 -30.28 4.08
C GLN A 151 -20.26 -30.57 4.48
N GLY A 152 -20.00 -30.75 5.78
CA GLY A 152 -18.65 -31.02 6.29
C GLY A 152 -17.69 -29.85 6.16
N VAL A 153 -18.17 -28.62 6.33
CA VAL A 153 -17.38 -27.39 6.24
C VAL A 153 -17.48 -26.60 7.53
N GLU A 154 -16.33 -26.19 8.05
CA GLU A 154 -16.22 -25.24 9.18
C GLU A 154 -15.63 -23.92 8.70
N LEU A 155 -16.15 -22.85 9.26
CA LEU A 155 -15.73 -21.47 9.02
C LEU A 155 -15.28 -20.87 10.37
N SER A 156 -14.08 -20.28 10.41
CA SER A 156 -13.60 -19.47 11.51
C SER A 156 -13.33 -18.06 10.99
N TRP A 157 -14.19 -17.11 11.31
CA TRP A 157 -14.08 -15.72 10.91
C TRP A 157 -13.52 -14.90 12.08
N THR A 158 -12.56 -14.00 11.78
CA THR A 158 -11.97 -13.09 12.76
C THR A 158 -12.04 -11.65 12.24
N VAL A 159 -12.45 -10.74 13.13
CA VAL A 159 -12.39 -9.28 12.90
C VAL A 159 -11.60 -8.61 14.02
N GLU A 160 -10.80 -7.63 13.65
CA GLU A 160 -9.98 -6.82 14.57
C GLU A 160 -10.23 -5.34 14.30
N LEU A 161 -10.31 -4.54 15.38
CA LEU A 161 -10.31 -3.08 15.29
C LEU A 161 -8.96 -2.57 15.79
N LEU A 162 -8.14 -2.11 14.86
CA LEU A 162 -6.77 -1.69 15.11
C LEU A 162 -6.70 -0.30 15.76
N PRO A 163 -5.62 0.04 16.46
CA PRO A 163 -5.50 1.28 17.23
C PRO A 163 -5.76 2.56 16.43
N GLY A 164 -5.28 2.66 15.19
CA GLY A 164 -5.55 3.77 14.27
C GLY A 164 -6.97 3.79 13.69
N GLY A 165 -7.86 2.88 14.12
CA GLY A 165 -9.25 2.81 13.65
C GLY A 165 -9.45 2.02 12.36
N LEU A 166 -8.42 1.35 11.85
CA LEU A 166 -8.54 0.45 10.71
C LEU A 166 -9.20 -0.86 11.17
N ILE A 167 -10.22 -1.35 10.45
CA ILE A 167 -10.88 -2.62 10.72
C ILE A 167 -10.34 -3.64 9.73
N ARG A 168 -9.98 -4.85 10.22
CA ARG A 168 -9.60 -5.92 9.30
C ARG A 168 -10.31 -7.22 9.63
N GLN A 169 -10.58 -8.01 8.59
CA GLN A 169 -11.25 -9.30 8.74
C GLN A 169 -10.60 -10.36 7.85
N ARG A 170 -10.65 -11.61 8.29
CA ARG A 170 -10.27 -12.79 7.50
C ARG A 170 -11.08 -14.01 7.90
N THR A 171 -11.05 -15.03 7.05
CA THR A 171 -11.74 -16.30 7.27
C THR A 171 -10.81 -17.47 7.05
N THR A 172 -10.90 -18.47 7.92
CA THR A 172 -10.33 -19.79 7.72
C THR A 172 -11.44 -20.78 7.44
N LEU A 173 -11.36 -21.48 6.30
CA LEU A 173 -12.21 -22.62 5.98
C LEU A 173 -11.49 -23.91 6.33
N ARG A 174 -12.23 -24.90 6.84
CA ARG A 174 -11.73 -26.23 7.14
C ARG A 174 -12.62 -27.29 6.52
N ASN A 175 -12.00 -28.27 5.86
CA ASN A 175 -12.68 -29.51 5.46
C ASN A 175 -12.74 -30.43 6.67
N LEU A 176 -13.94 -30.60 7.28
CA LEU A 176 -14.09 -31.33 8.53
C LEU A 176 -13.62 -32.79 8.42
N PRO A 177 -12.99 -33.34 9.49
CA PRO A 177 -12.53 -34.72 9.50
C PRO A 177 -13.71 -35.72 9.44
N ALA A 178 -13.42 -36.96 9.07
CA ALA A 178 -14.40 -37.98 8.72
C ALA A 178 -15.46 -38.28 9.81
N GLY A 179 -16.64 -38.52 9.36
CA GLY A 179 -17.87 -39.01 9.98
C GLY A 179 -18.79 -39.54 8.87
N ASN A 180 -20.09 -39.41 9.01
CA ASN A 180 -21.06 -39.67 7.92
C ASN A 180 -21.15 -38.55 6.89
N LEU A 181 -20.05 -37.80 6.69
CA LEU A 181 -19.95 -36.60 5.86
C LEU A 181 -19.66 -36.95 4.41
N PRO A 182 -19.95 -36.04 3.45
CA PRO A 182 -19.59 -36.21 2.05
C PRO A 182 -18.10 -36.51 1.88
N THR A 183 -17.76 -37.50 1.08
CA THR A 183 -16.37 -37.91 0.85
C THR A 183 -15.68 -37.01 -0.18
N GLY A 184 -14.34 -36.88 -0.05
CA GLY A 184 -13.48 -36.16 -1.00
C GLY A 184 -12.97 -34.83 -0.47
N ASP A 185 -12.02 -34.31 -1.23
CA ASP A 185 -11.36 -33.04 -0.95
C ASP A 185 -12.32 -31.87 -1.21
N LEU A 186 -12.09 -30.76 -0.51
CA LEU A 186 -12.80 -29.50 -0.69
C LEU A 186 -11.93 -28.58 -1.53
N GLU A 187 -12.33 -28.28 -2.74
CA GLU A 187 -11.71 -27.28 -3.58
C GLU A 187 -12.27 -25.89 -3.22
N VAL A 188 -11.40 -24.93 -2.96
CA VAL A 188 -11.76 -23.53 -2.70
C VAL A 188 -11.41 -22.71 -3.94
N GLY A 189 -12.45 -22.14 -4.56
CA GLY A 189 -12.29 -21.25 -5.72
C GLY A 189 -12.28 -19.77 -5.34
N LYS A 190 -13.10 -19.41 -4.33
CA LYS A 190 -13.18 -18.03 -3.86
C LYS A 190 -13.74 -17.93 -2.44
N VAL A 191 -13.15 -17.05 -1.64
CA VAL A 191 -13.74 -16.55 -0.39
C VAL A 191 -13.61 -15.02 -0.43
N GLU A 192 -14.74 -14.34 -0.54
CA GLU A 192 -14.80 -12.89 -0.67
C GLU A 192 -15.52 -12.29 0.54
N LEU A 193 -14.78 -11.53 1.33
CA LEU A 193 -15.29 -10.84 2.51
C LEU A 193 -15.82 -9.45 2.14
N GLY A 194 -16.61 -8.84 3.04
CA GLY A 194 -17.15 -7.52 2.78
C GLY A 194 -17.69 -6.83 4.01
N PHE A 195 -17.91 -5.53 3.84
CA PHE A 195 -18.57 -4.63 4.78
C PHE A 195 -19.86 -4.09 4.15
N PRO A 196 -20.93 -3.83 4.93
CA PRO A 196 -22.12 -3.20 4.39
C PRO A 196 -21.83 -1.76 3.95
N LEU A 197 -22.48 -1.35 2.87
CA LEU A 197 -22.47 0.03 2.41
C LEU A 197 -23.75 0.75 2.81
N PRO A 198 -23.64 1.95 3.41
CA PRO A 198 -24.81 2.81 3.61
C PRO A 198 -25.49 3.19 2.29
N ALA A 199 -26.79 3.47 2.36
CA ALA A 199 -27.58 3.86 1.18
C ALA A 199 -27.03 5.10 0.47
N LEU A 200 -26.41 6.02 1.23
CA LEU A 200 -25.82 7.27 0.72
C LEU A 200 -24.52 7.08 -0.07
N ALA A 201 -23.82 5.96 0.11
CA ALA A 201 -22.56 5.67 -0.61
C ALA A 201 -22.85 5.26 -2.06
N THR A 202 -23.06 6.24 -2.92
CA THR A 202 -23.53 6.06 -4.31
C THR A 202 -22.50 6.43 -5.37
N GLU A 203 -21.30 6.80 -4.98
CA GLU A 203 -20.17 7.05 -5.88
C GLU A 203 -18.98 6.17 -5.52
N ILE A 204 -18.30 5.63 -6.53
CA ILE A 204 -17.07 4.86 -6.40
C ILE A 204 -15.89 5.69 -6.86
N LEU A 205 -14.80 5.65 -6.09
CA LEU A 205 -13.45 6.00 -6.51
C LEU A 205 -12.58 4.75 -6.56
N THR A 206 -11.92 4.56 -7.68
CA THR A 206 -10.86 3.57 -7.89
C THR A 206 -9.73 4.19 -8.71
N THR A 207 -8.66 3.45 -8.95
CA THR A 207 -7.56 3.89 -9.81
C THR A 207 -7.39 2.96 -11.00
N THR A 208 -6.71 3.44 -12.02
CA THR A 208 -6.25 2.67 -13.18
C THR A 208 -4.82 3.06 -13.51
N GLY A 209 -4.16 2.33 -14.39
CA GLY A 209 -2.82 2.69 -14.83
C GLY A 209 -2.10 1.59 -15.57
N HIS A 210 -0.89 1.93 -15.94
CA HIS A 210 0.08 1.03 -16.56
C HIS A 210 1.49 1.42 -16.07
N HIS A 211 2.50 0.65 -16.44
CA HIS A 211 3.91 0.98 -16.20
C HIS A 211 4.21 2.44 -16.59
N LEU A 212 4.82 3.20 -15.72
CA LEU A 212 5.13 4.65 -15.81
C LEU A 212 3.91 5.60 -15.66
N ARG A 213 2.69 5.09 -15.48
CA ARG A 213 1.50 5.90 -15.23
C ARG A 213 0.55 5.15 -14.29
N GLU A 214 0.98 4.90 -13.09
CA GLU A 214 0.25 4.21 -12.05
C GLU A 214 -0.79 5.11 -11.39
N ARG A 215 -1.83 4.52 -10.82
CA ARG A 215 -2.77 5.14 -9.87
C ARG A 215 -3.58 6.33 -10.41
N SER A 216 -3.88 6.39 -11.71
CA SER A 216 -4.77 7.41 -12.24
C SER A 216 -6.20 7.24 -11.68
N PRO A 217 -6.79 8.27 -11.04
CA PRO A 217 -8.09 8.15 -10.39
C PRO A 217 -9.24 8.01 -11.41
N GLN A 218 -10.24 7.20 -11.05
CA GLN A 218 -11.48 7.04 -11.79
C GLN A 218 -12.66 7.11 -10.85
N ARG A 219 -13.67 7.91 -11.18
CA ARG A 219 -14.92 8.06 -10.44
C ARG A 219 -16.10 7.65 -11.30
N GLN A 220 -17.07 6.96 -10.68
CA GLN A 220 -18.32 6.59 -11.34
C GLN A 220 -19.44 6.37 -10.31
N PRO A 221 -20.73 6.48 -10.73
CA PRO A 221 -21.84 6.10 -9.87
C PRO A 221 -21.79 4.61 -9.52
N LEU A 222 -22.14 4.28 -8.26
CA LEU A 222 -22.43 2.92 -7.84
C LEU A 222 -23.92 2.65 -8.07
N THR A 223 -24.24 2.02 -9.20
CA THR A 223 -25.60 1.62 -9.57
C THR A 223 -25.93 0.20 -9.08
N GLU A 224 -27.17 -0.23 -9.22
CA GLU A 224 -27.56 -1.63 -9.01
C GLU A 224 -26.72 -2.55 -9.90
N GLY A 225 -26.25 -3.67 -9.32
CA GLY A 225 -25.33 -4.60 -9.91
C GLY A 225 -23.98 -4.63 -9.19
N ARG A 226 -22.96 -5.13 -9.87
CA ARG A 226 -21.62 -5.31 -9.30
C ARG A 226 -20.56 -4.57 -10.11
N PHE A 227 -19.82 -3.73 -9.44
CA PHE A 227 -18.51 -3.25 -9.90
C PHE A 227 -17.40 -4.13 -9.33
N GLU A 228 -16.43 -4.48 -10.13
CA GLU A 228 -15.25 -5.18 -9.64
C GLU A 228 -13.95 -4.80 -10.37
N LYS A 229 -12.85 -4.89 -9.65
CA LYS A 229 -11.48 -4.84 -10.16
C LYS A 229 -10.80 -6.16 -9.83
N VAL A 230 -10.40 -6.89 -10.87
CA VAL A 230 -9.72 -8.18 -10.73
C VAL A 230 -8.29 -8.06 -11.23
N SER A 231 -7.32 -8.49 -10.42
CA SER A 231 -5.94 -8.67 -10.84
C SER A 231 -5.62 -10.17 -10.98
N MET A 232 -5.20 -10.57 -12.17
CA MET A 232 -4.74 -11.94 -12.50
C MET A 232 -3.28 -11.95 -12.93
N ALA A 233 -2.52 -10.97 -12.50
CA ALA A 233 -1.12 -10.79 -12.85
C ALA A 233 -0.15 -11.47 -11.86
N GLY A 234 -0.68 -12.16 -10.83
CA GLY A 234 0.09 -12.70 -9.71
C GLY A 234 0.75 -11.62 -8.85
N ARG A 235 0.26 -10.38 -8.97
CA ARG A 235 0.60 -9.21 -8.17
C ARG A 235 -0.53 -8.18 -8.31
N PRO A 236 -0.65 -7.14 -7.43
CA PRO A 236 -1.69 -6.13 -7.57
C PRO A 236 -1.72 -5.44 -8.93
N GLY A 237 -0.54 -5.17 -9.53
CA GLY A 237 -0.43 -4.51 -10.84
C GLY A 237 -0.44 -2.98 -10.73
N PHE A 238 -0.30 -2.33 -11.89
CA PHE A 238 -0.23 -0.86 -11.97
C PHE A 238 -1.61 -0.19 -11.91
N ASP A 239 -2.62 -0.91 -12.37
CA ASP A 239 -4.02 -0.50 -12.47
C ASP A 239 -4.88 -1.04 -11.33
N ALA A 240 -4.46 -2.12 -10.70
CA ALA A 240 -5.20 -2.67 -9.58
C ALA A 240 -5.30 -1.63 -8.50
N SER A 241 -6.49 -1.41 -8.02
CA SER A 241 -6.73 -0.43 -7.00
C SER A 241 -6.01 -0.79 -5.73
N LEU A 242 -5.20 0.11 -5.23
CA LEU A 242 -4.79 0.02 -3.84
C LEU A 242 -6.03 0.02 -2.97
N LEU A 243 -6.98 0.88 -3.27
CA LEU A 243 -8.27 1.00 -2.58
C LEU A 243 -9.42 0.95 -3.57
N LEU A 244 -10.52 0.34 -3.15
CA LEU A 244 -11.85 0.63 -3.67
C LEU A 244 -12.59 1.43 -2.61
N SER A 245 -13.01 2.64 -2.96
CA SER A 245 -13.73 3.54 -2.08
C SER A 245 -15.13 3.77 -2.59
N ALA A 246 -16.13 3.77 -1.70
CA ALA A 246 -17.50 4.14 -2.00
C ALA A 246 -17.98 5.15 -0.95
N GLY A 247 -18.63 6.23 -1.41
CA GLY A 247 -19.03 7.31 -0.51
C GLY A 247 -20.17 8.15 -1.08
N GLU A 248 -20.45 9.26 -0.40
CA GLU A 248 -21.38 10.29 -0.85
C GLU A 248 -20.93 10.84 -2.21
N PRO A 249 -21.89 11.24 -3.08
CA PRO A 249 -21.51 11.84 -4.36
C PRO A 249 -20.62 13.09 -4.17
N GLY A 250 -19.48 13.09 -4.86
CA GLY A 250 -18.54 14.19 -4.78
C GLY A 250 -17.63 14.21 -3.56
N PHE A 251 -17.57 13.13 -2.76
CA PHE A 251 -16.60 13.06 -1.66
C PHE A 251 -15.18 13.37 -2.15
N GLY A 252 -14.41 14.10 -1.32
CA GLY A 252 -13.08 14.58 -1.64
C GLY A 252 -12.02 14.03 -0.70
N PHE A 253 -10.90 14.72 -0.64
CA PHE A 253 -9.88 14.46 0.37
C PHE A 253 -10.25 15.02 1.74
N GLU A 254 -11.00 16.15 1.77
CA GLU A 254 -11.31 16.92 2.96
C GLU A 254 -12.75 16.78 3.44
N HIS A 255 -13.62 16.11 2.69
CA HIS A 255 -15.05 16.05 3.00
C HIS A 255 -15.77 14.89 2.34
N GLY A 256 -16.90 14.53 2.90
CA GLY A 256 -17.83 13.50 2.42
C GLY A 256 -17.57 12.14 3.05
N GLU A 257 -18.66 11.53 3.55
CA GLU A 257 -18.58 10.22 4.18
C GLU A 257 -18.14 9.15 3.16
N VAL A 258 -17.04 8.47 3.44
CA VAL A 258 -16.41 7.52 2.53
C VAL A 258 -15.95 6.26 3.26
N TYR A 259 -16.14 5.12 2.59
CA TYR A 259 -15.81 3.78 3.02
C TYR A 259 -14.86 3.15 2.02
N SER A 260 -13.70 2.71 2.47
CA SER A 260 -12.65 2.18 1.60
C SER A 260 -12.22 0.79 2.04
N VAL A 261 -11.92 -0.08 1.08
CA VAL A 261 -11.41 -1.42 1.35
C VAL A 261 -10.12 -1.70 0.59
N HIS A 262 -9.28 -2.55 1.17
CA HIS A 262 -8.04 -3.06 0.60
C HIS A 262 -7.85 -4.53 0.91
N VAL A 263 -7.41 -5.32 -0.07
CA VAL A 263 -6.99 -6.71 0.13
C VAL A 263 -5.48 -6.75 0.33
N GLY A 264 -5.02 -7.11 1.53
CA GLY A 264 -3.61 -7.24 1.86
C GLY A 264 -2.99 -8.50 1.28
N TRP A 265 -2.81 -8.54 -0.04
CA TRP A 265 -2.33 -9.70 -0.76
C TRP A 265 -1.55 -9.35 -2.02
N SER A 266 -0.35 -9.89 -2.15
CA SER A 266 0.52 -9.64 -3.31
C SER A 266 0.30 -10.60 -4.49
N GLY A 267 -0.75 -11.45 -4.45
CA GLY A 267 -1.12 -12.37 -5.52
C GLY A 267 -2.35 -11.91 -6.31
N ASN A 268 -3.04 -12.87 -6.95
CA ASN A 268 -4.30 -12.59 -7.64
C ASN A 268 -5.37 -12.14 -6.64
N SER A 269 -6.10 -11.08 -6.97
CA SER A 269 -7.09 -10.51 -6.04
C SER A 269 -8.27 -9.86 -6.76
N VAL A 270 -9.35 -9.64 -6.02
CA VAL A 270 -10.53 -8.91 -6.46
C VAL A 270 -10.94 -7.90 -5.38
N LEU A 271 -11.28 -6.69 -5.81
CA LEU A 271 -12.02 -5.70 -5.04
C LEU A 271 -13.37 -5.48 -5.69
N SER A 272 -14.44 -5.38 -4.90
CA SER A 272 -15.80 -5.27 -5.43
C SER A 272 -16.69 -4.38 -4.58
N ALA A 273 -17.65 -3.72 -5.25
CA ALA A 273 -18.81 -3.09 -4.63
C ALA A 273 -20.07 -3.56 -5.35
N GLU A 274 -21.07 -3.99 -4.60
CA GLU A 274 -22.27 -4.62 -5.14
C GLU A 274 -23.53 -4.07 -4.47
N ARG A 275 -24.52 -3.72 -5.26
CA ARG A 275 -25.88 -3.38 -4.82
C ARG A 275 -26.88 -4.34 -5.44
N GLN A 276 -27.89 -4.71 -4.67
CA GLN A 276 -28.95 -5.62 -5.07
C GLN A 276 -30.31 -5.00 -4.71
N PRO A 277 -31.35 -5.17 -5.53
CA PRO A 277 -32.67 -4.55 -5.30
C PRO A 277 -33.33 -4.90 -3.97
N TYR A 278 -33.00 -6.04 -3.38
CA TYR A 278 -33.68 -6.57 -2.18
C TYR A 278 -32.79 -6.54 -0.91
N THR A 279 -31.59 -5.91 -0.96
CA THR A 279 -30.68 -5.93 0.17
C THR A 279 -29.78 -4.69 0.21
N THR A 280 -29.08 -4.51 1.32
CA THR A 280 -28.05 -3.48 1.45
C THR A 280 -26.85 -3.78 0.55
N GLY A 281 -26.17 -2.72 0.11
CA GLY A 281 -24.92 -2.84 -0.63
C GLY A 281 -23.79 -3.44 0.20
N LEU A 282 -22.81 -4.04 -0.47
CA LEU A 282 -21.57 -4.54 0.12
C LEU A 282 -20.36 -3.98 -0.63
N ILE A 283 -19.30 -3.67 0.10
CA ILE A 283 -17.98 -3.39 -0.43
C ILE A 283 -16.99 -4.38 0.17
N GLY A 284 -16.08 -4.93 -0.64
CA GLY A 284 -15.16 -5.94 -0.14
C GLY A 284 -14.18 -6.46 -1.18
N GLY A 285 -13.67 -7.66 -0.93
CA GLY A 285 -12.73 -8.31 -1.80
C GLY A 285 -12.15 -9.59 -1.22
N GLY A 286 -11.19 -10.14 -1.92
CA GLY A 286 -10.49 -11.35 -1.50
C GLY A 286 -9.46 -11.80 -2.52
N GLU A 287 -8.83 -12.91 -2.25
CA GLU A 287 -7.94 -13.61 -3.18
C GLU A 287 -8.75 -14.29 -4.28
N VAL A 288 -8.19 -14.32 -5.49
CA VAL A 288 -8.71 -15.10 -6.62
C VAL A 288 -7.84 -16.34 -6.79
N LEU A 289 -8.38 -17.49 -6.43
CA LEU A 289 -7.70 -18.78 -6.57
C LEU A 289 -7.97 -19.39 -7.95
N LEU A 290 -6.94 -19.98 -8.53
CA LEU A 290 -7.06 -20.78 -9.76
C LEU A 290 -7.60 -22.19 -9.43
N GLY A 291 -8.31 -22.81 -10.35
CA GLY A 291 -8.87 -24.16 -10.16
C GLY A 291 -7.80 -25.17 -9.75
N GLY A 292 -8.01 -25.85 -8.63
CA GLY A 292 -7.08 -26.82 -8.05
C GLY A 292 -5.92 -26.23 -7.23
N GLU A 293 -5.84 -24.92 -7.08
CA GLU A 293 -4.79 -24.23 -6.33
C GLU A 293 -4.93 -24.42 -4.81
N ALA A 294 -6.13 -24.28 -4.29
CA ALA A 294 -6.46 -24.58 -2.91
C ALA A 294 -7.40 -25.78 -2.83
N THR A 295 -6.86 -26.96 -2.63
CA THR A 295 -7.60 -28.21 -2.47
C THR A 295 -7.30 -28.78 -1.10
N LEU A 296 -8.31 -28.82 -0.23
CA LEU A 296 -8.19 -29.22 1.16
C LEU A 296 -8.55 -30.68 1.33
N ALA A 297 -7.58 -31.50 1.70
CA ALA A 297 -7.85 -32.83 2.23
C ALA A 297 -8.59 -32.73 3.58
N ARG A 298 -9.06 -33.82 4.09
CA ARG A 298 -9.78 -33.84 5.35
C ARG A 298 -8.93 -33.36 6.52
N GLY A 299 -9.46 -32.40 7.26
CA GLY A 299 -8.79 -31.73 8.38
C GLY A 299 -7.93 -30.55 7.97
N GLU A 300 -7.65 -30.38 6.68
CA GLU A 300 -6.86 -29.25 6.18
C GLU A 300 -7.69 -27.97 6.14
N THR A 301 -6.97 -26.83 6.10
CA THR A 301 -7.51 -25.49 6.16
C THR A 301 -6.96 -24.60 5.05
N TYR A 302 -7.78 -23.63 4.65
CA TYR A 302 -7.37 -22.48 3.85
C TYR A 302 -7.73 -21.20 4.61
N THR A 303 -6.79 -20.27 4.71
CA THR A 303 -7.02 -18.97 5.35
C THR A 303 -6.88 -17.87 4.31
N THR A 304 -7.91 -17.01 4.22
CA THR A 304 -7.88 -15.86 3.31
C THR A 304 -6.82 -14.85 3.72
N PRO A 305 -6.33 -14.02 2.78
CA PRO A 305 -5.70 -12.76 3.14
C PRO A 305 -6.61 -11.89 4.02
N TRP A 306 -6.02 -10.89 4.68
CA TRP A 306 -6.80 -9.87 5.38
C TRP A 306 -7.51 -8.95 4.39
N LEU A 307 -8.79 -8.72 4.61
CA LEU A 307 -9.53 -7.60 4.05
C LEU A 307 -9.53 -6.47 5.07
N TYR A 308 -9.04 -5.31 4.67
CA TYR A 308 -9.00 -4.10 5.49
C TYR A 308 -10.13 -3.16 5.10
N GLY A 309 -10.75 -2.51 6.08
CA GLY A 309 -11.77 -1.48 5.92
C GLY A 309 -11.37 -0.21 6.65
N SER A 310 -11.53 0.93 5.99
CA SER A 310 -11.31 2.27 6.55
C SER A 310 -12.49 3.17 6.26
N TYR A 311 -12.91 3.93 7.26
CA TYR A 311 -13.96 4.94 7.19
C TYR A 311 -13.34 6.32 7.39
N GLY A 312 -13.93 7.37 6.80
CA GLY A 312 -13.54 8.74 7.06
C GLY A 312 -14.53 9.77 6.53
N ASP A 313 -14.42 11.00 7.05
CA ASP A 313 -14.97 12.18 6.43
C ASP A 313 -13.89 12.77 5.50
N GLY A 314 -13.89 12.27 4.28
CA GLY A 314 -12.85 12.48 3.29
C GLY A 314 -11.72 11.45 3.30
N LEU A 315 -11.00 11.41 2.17
CA LEU A 315 -9.93 10.45 1.91
C LEU A 315 -8.69 10.68 2.78
N ASN A 316 -8.47 11.89 3.31
CA ASN A 316 -7.36 12.15 4.23
C ASN A 316 -7.50 11.35 5.53
N GLU A 317 -8.71 11.25 6.10
CA GLU A 317 -8.95 10.41 7.28
C GLU A 317 -8.80 8.93 6.95
N VAL A 318 -9.31 8.49 5.79
CA VAL A 318 -9.14 7.12 5.32
C VAL A 318 -7.67 6.75 5.23
N ALA A 319 -6.86 7.60 4.59
CA ALA A 319 -5.42 7.37 4.40
C ALA A 319 -4.66 7.36 5.74
N ALA A 320 -4.98 8.27 6.65
CA ALA A 320 -4.33 8.34 7.96
C ALA A 320 -4.43 7.02 8.73
N ARG A 321 -5.58 6.33 8.69
CA ARG A 321 -5.79 5.03 9.35
C ARG A 321 -4.89 3.92 8.75
N PHE A 322 -4.72 3.90 7.43
CA PHE A 322 -3.79 2.99 6.77
C PHE A 322 -2.34 3.32 7.14
N HIS A 323 -1.98 4.60 7.16
CA HIS A 323 -0.63 5.05 7.52
C HIS A 323 -0.26 4.65 8.95
N ASP A 324 -1.18 4.81 9.90
CA ASP A 324 -0.96 4.42 11.30
C ASP A 324 -0.73 2.91 11.42
N TYR A 325 -1.50 2.11 10.70
CA TYR A 325 -1.29 0.67 10.66
C TYR A 325 0.07 0.30 10.07
N VAL A 326 0.42 0.85 8.91
CA VAL A 326 1.69 0.55 8.23
C VAL A 326 2.88 0.95 9.08
N ARG A 327 2.84 2.14 9.73
CA ARG A 327 3.87 2.56 10.69
C ARG A 327 3.97 1.61 11.89
N SER A 328 2.85 1.07 12.37
CA SER A 328 2.86 0.09 13.48
C SER A 328 3.53 -1.24 13.11
N CYS A 329 3.57 -1.59 11.83
CA CYS A 329 4.33 -2.75 11.34
C CYS A 329 5.84 -2.47 11.31
N HIS A 330 6.25 -1.19 11.22
CA HIS A 330 7.64 -0.76 11.09
C HIS A 330 7.98 0.34 12.11
N PRO A 331 7.99 0.04 13.42
CA PRO A 331 8.19 1.05 14.47
C PRO A 331 9.54 1.79 14.36
N ASP A 332 10.54 1.16 13.77
CA ASP A 332 11.85 1.76 13.57
C ASP A 332 11.83 2.99 12.65
N LEU A 333 10.82 3.11 11.77
CA LEU A 333 10.67 4.28 10.89
C LEU A 333 10.50 5.60 11.66
N ALA A 334 9.94 5.55 12.85
CA ALA A 334 9.73 6.72 13.68
C ALA A 334 11.02 7.19 14.40
N VAL A 335 12.00 6.30 14.57
CA VAL A 335 13.22 6.55 15.37
C VAL A 335 14.48 6.56 14.52
N LYS A 336 14.53 5.79 13.42
CA LYS A 336 15.66 5.75 12.49
C LYS A 336 15.41 6.72 11.34
N PRO A 337 16.24 7.78 11.18
CA PRO A 337 16.08 8.69 10.05
C PRO A 337 16.20 7.95 8.71
N ARG A 338 15.30 8.22 7.78
CA ARG A 338 15.36 7.63 6.43
C ARG A 338 16.59 8.12 5.67
N PRO A 339 17.51 7.25 5.24
CA PRO A 339 18.71 7.67 4.54
C PRO A 339 18.38 8.21 3.14
N VAL A 340 19.02 9.28 2.71
CA VAL A 340 18.93 9.75 1.33
C VAL A 340 19.65 8.75 0.42
N ILE A 341 18.95 8.24 -0.60
CA ILE A 341 19.42 7.16 -1.48
C ILE A 341 19.96 7.74 -2.79
N LEU A 342 21.04 7.15 -3.33
CA LEU A 342 21.32 7.21 -4.76
C LEU A 342 21.14 5.80 -5.35
N ASN A 343 20.32 5.70 -6.38
CA ASN A 343 20.20 4.48 -7.20
C ASN A 343 20.93 4.67 -8.52
N THR A 344 21.69 3.67 -8.96
CA THR A 344 22.55 3.79 -10.14
C THR A 344 21.82 3.54 -11.48
N TRP A 345 20.53 3.10 -11.47
CA TRP A 345 19.84 2.69 -12.69
C TRP A 345 19.87 3.77 -13.79
N GLU A 346 19.27 4.93 -13.57
CA GLU A 346 19.26 6.00 -14.57
C GLU A 346 20.62 6.72 -14.72
N ALA A 347 21.61 6.41 -13.88
CA ALA A 347 22.95 6.94 -14.02
C ALA A 347 23.79 6.17 -15.03
N VAL A 348 23.74 4.82 -15.01
CA VAL A 348 24.64 3.96 -15.79
C VAL A 348 23.93 2.80 -16.48
N TYR A 349 22.67 2.47 -16.12
CA TYR A 349 21.96 1.28 -16.60
C TYR A 349 22.81 0.00 -16.40
N PHE A 350 22.99 -0.81 -17.46
CA PHE A 350 23.83 -2.03 -17.44
C PHE A 350 25.34 -1.76 -17.61
N ASP A 351 25.73 -0.52 -17.85
CA ASP A 351 27.14 -0.15 -18.11
C ASP A 351 27.90 0.05 -16.78
N HIS A 352 28.04 -1.05 -16.04
CA HIS A 352 28.74 -1.06 -14.77
C HIS A 352 30.26 -1.06 -14.97
N ASP A 353 30.92 -0.08 -14.39
CA ASP A 353 32.37 0.06 -14.34
C ASP A 353 32.80 0.50 -12.93
N TYR A 354 33.80 -0.15 -12.37
CA TYR A 354 34.23 0.08 -10.99
C TYR A 354 34.64 1.54 -10.73
N ASP A 355 35.44 2.12 -11.63
CA ASP A 355 35.95 3.49 -11.45
C ASP A 355 34.80 4.51 -11.61
N THR A 356 33.90 4.28 -12.53
CA THR A 356 32.69 5.12 -12.73
C THR A 356 31.78 5.07 -11.51
N LEU A 357 31.48 3.89 -10.99
CA LEU A 357 30.61 3.73 -9.80
C LEU A 357 31.28 4.33 -8.56
N LYS A 358 32.58 4.18 -8.41
CA LYS A 358 33.35 4.80 -7.34
C LYS A 358 33.29 6.34 -7.42
N ALA A 359 33.52 6.91 -8.59
CA ALA A 359 33.42 8.35 -8.81
C ALA A 359 31.99 8.87 -8.57
N LEU A 360 30.97 8.08 -8.93
CA LEU A 360 29.58 8.41 -8.65
C LEU A 360 29.29 8.40 -7.13
N ALA A 361 29.86 7.43 -6.40
CA ALA A 361 29.77 7.37 -4.94
C ALA A 361 30.45 8.57 -4.26
N ASP A 362 31.56 9.09 -4.84
CA ASP A 362 32.21 10.34 -4.37
C ASP A 362 31.23 11.52 -4.48
N LYS A 363 30.67 11.74 -5.67
CA LYS A 363 29.71 12.83 -5.91
C LYS A 363 28.45 12.70 -5.07
N ALA A 364 27.96 11.47 -4.87
CA ALA A 364 26.82 11.18 -4.01
C ALA A 364 27.09 11.58 -2.55
N GLY A 365 28.21 11.13 -1.98
CA GLY A 365 28.60 11.47 -0.62
C GLY A 365 28.81 12.97 -0.42
N ASP A 366 29.47 13.64 -1.37
CA ASP A 366 29.68 15.10 -1.36
C ASP A 366 28.34 15.88 -1.40
N SER A 367 27.31 15.33 -2.05
CA SER A 367 25.94 15.89 -2.09
C SER A 367 25.08 15.49 -0.89
N GLY A 368 25.62 14.74 0.07
CA GLY A 368 24.92 14.36 1.29
C GLY A 368 24.07 13.09 1.19
N VAL A 369 24.23 12.27 0.15
CA VAL A 369 23.63 10.93 0.06
C VAL A 369 24.17 10.03 1.19
N GLU A 370 23.32 9.14 1.70
CA GLU A 370 23.61 8.26 2.84
C GLU A 370 23.50 6.78 2.51
N ARG A 371 22.96 6.43 1.33
CA ARG A 371 22.85 5.06 0.84
C ARG A 371 23.11 5.02 -0.65
N PHE A 372 24.03 4.16 -1.08
CA PHE A 372 24.39 3.97 -2.48
C PHE A 372 23.95 2.60 -2.95
N VAL A 373 23.04 2.53 -3.93
CA VAL A 373 22.42 1.29 -4.41
C VAL A 373 22.87 0.98 -5.83
N VAL A 374 23.57 -0.14 -5.99
CA VAL A 374 23.95 -0.68 -7.30
C VAL A 374 22.76 -1.46 -7.86
N ASP A 375 22.25 -1.02 -9.01
CA ASP A 375 21.07 -1.61 -9.68
C ASP A 375 21.43 -2.78 -10.60
N ASP A 376 20.54 -3.22 -11.49
CA ASP A 376 20.63 -4.37 -12.40
C ASP A 376 21.91 -4.33 -13.27
N GLY A 377 22.59 -5.48 -13.45
CA GLY A 377 23.78 -5.65 -14.33
C GLY A 377 25.06 -6.10 -13.65
N TRP A 378 25.09 -6.31 -12.33
CA TRP A 378 26.30 -6.65 -11.56
C TRP A 378 26.69 -8.13 -11.61
N PHE A 379 25.80 -9.03 -12.07
CA PHE A 379 25.91 -10.50 -11.93
C PHE A 379 25.96 -11.23 -13.26
N GLY A 380 26.45 -12.47 -13.23
CA GLY A 380 26.44 -13.44 -14.32
C GLY A 380 26.80 -12.85 -15.68
N SER A 381 26.04 -13.25 -16.69
CA SER A 381 26.12 -12.70 -18.06
C SER A 381 25.16 -11.52 -18.32
N ARG A 382 24.62 -10.91 -17.25
CA ARG A 382 23.63 -9.84 -17.30
C ARG A 382 24.19 -8.53 -17.81
N ARG A 383 24.11 -8.27 -19.14
CA ARG A 383 24.57 -7.02 -19.78
C ARG A 383 23.43 -6.28 -20.48
N ASP A 384 22.26 -6.92 -20.53
CA ASP A 384 21.00 -6.36 -20.97
C ASP A 384 19.84 -7.17 -20.34
N SER A 385 18.60 -6.85 -20.70
CA SER A 385 17.42 -7.50 -20.13
C SER A 385 17.12 -8.90 -20.68
N THR A 386 17.90 -9.43 -21.63
CA THR A 386 17.56 -10.64 -22.37
C THR A 386 18.19 -11.93 -21.82
N SER A 387 19.25 -11.81 -21.02
CA SER A 387 20.02 -12.94 -20.51
C SER A 387 20.51 -12.77 -19.07
N GLY A 388 20.94 -13.87 -18.44
CA GLY A 388 21.65 -13.91 -17.17
C GLY A 388 20.80 -13.76 -15.92
N LEU A 389 19.51 -13.38 -16.01
CA LEU A 389 18.66 -13.27 -14.84
C LEU A 389 18.43 -14.64 -14.18
N GLY A 390 18.70 -14.71 -12.88
CA GLY A 390 18.69 -15.95 -12.10
C GLY A 390 20.10 -16.45 -11.72
N ASP A 391 21.14 -16.00 -12.40
CA ASP A 391 22.53 -16.41 -12.17
C ASP A 391 23.19 -15.45 -11.15
N TRP A 392 22.85 -15.58 -9.87
CA TRP A 392 23.23 -14.64 -8.81
C TRP A 392 24.72 -14.78 -8.38
N GLN A 393 25.61 -14.80 -9.36
CA GLN A 393 27.06 -14.82 -9.16
C GLN A 393 27.67 -13.51 -9.68
N ILE A 394 28.58 -12.90 -8.91
CA ILE A 394 29.23 -11.65 -9.29
C ILE A 394 29.97 -11.85 -10.62
N ALA A 395 29.68 -10.97 -11.57
CA ALA A 395 30.24 -11.05 -12.92
C ALA A 395 31.75 -10.86 -12.96
N GLN A 396 32.46 -11.79 -13.64
CA GLN A 396 33.92 -11.76 -13.73
C GLN A 396 34.46 -10.73 -14.75
N ASP A 397 33.67 -10.45 -15.77
CA ASP A 397 34.02 -9.55 -16.88
C ASP A 397 33.68 -8.07 -16.59
N VAL A 398 32.78 -7.81 -15.65
CA VAL A 398 32.42 -6.45 -15.18
C VAL A 398 33.36 -5.98 -14.08
N TRP A 399 33.69 -6.87 -13.17
CA TRP A 399 34.47 -6.55 -11.99
C TRP A 399 35.91 -7.05 -12.19
N PRO A 400 36.95 -6.17 -12.27
CA PRO A 400 38.31 -6.56 -12.68
C PRO A 400 38.90 -7.74 -11.90
N ASP A 401 38.62 -7.82 -10.60
CA ASP A 401 39.02 -8.90 -9.71
C ASP A 401 37.83 -9.76 -9.24
N GLY A 402 36.73 -9.78 -10.02
CA GLY A 402 35.49 -10.50 -9.71
C GLY A 402 34.86 -10.05 -8.39
N PRO A 403 34.47 -10.99 -7.50
CA PRO A 403 33.83 -10.69 -6.22
C PRO A 403 34.61 -9.68 -5.35
N LYS A 404 35.92 -9.67 -5.43
CA LYS A 404 36.78 -8.74 -4.65
C LYS A 404 36.58 -7.30 -5.05
N SER A 405 36.31 -7.00 -6.33
CA SER A 405 36.07 -5.63 -6.79
C SER A 405 34.74 -5.11 -6.31
N LEU A 406 33.68 -5.91 -6.37
CA LEU A 406 32.37 -5.48 -5.84
C LEU A 406 32.41 -5.32 -4.32
N LYS A 407 33.12 -6.21 -3.60
CA LYS A 407 33.39 -6.05 -2.18
C LYS A 407 34.18 -4.77 -1.89
N ALA A 408 35.20 -4.47 -2.70
CA ALA A 408 35.99 -3.26 -2.54
C ALA A 408 35.16 -1.98 -2.77
N LEU A 409 34.16 -2.03 -3.69
CA LEU A 409 33.22 -0.93 -3.87
C LEU A 409 32.31 -0.78 -2.63
N ALA A 410 31.77 -1.89 -2.12
CA ALA A 410 30.95 -1.87 -0.90
C ALA A 410 31.74 -1.31 0.30
N ASP A 411 32.97 -1.77 0.51
CA ASP A 411 33.85 -1.26 1.57
C ASP A 411 34.21 0.22 1.38
N TYR A 412 34.35 0.66 0.13
CA TYR A 412 34.60 2.07 -0.19
C TYR A 412 33.39 2.94 0.15
N VAL A 413 32.18 2.49 -0.19
CA VAL A 413 30.92 3.17 0.14
C VAL A 413 30.75 3.27 1.65
N HIS A 414 30.96 2.16 2.39
CA HIS A 414 30.93 2.16 3.86
C HIS A 414 32.00 3.08 4.46
N GLY A 415 33.20 3.08 3.86
CA GLY A 415 34.30 3.96 4.27
C GLY A 415 33.99 5.46 4.15
N LYS A 416 33.00 5.82 3.32
CA LYS A 416 32.46 7.18 3.21
C LYS A 416 31.31 7.46 4.19
N GLY A 417 30.90 6.49 4.99
CA GLY A 417 29.77 6.60 5.92
C GLY A 417 28.41 6.41 5.28
N MET A 418 28.36 5.85 4.07
CA MET A 418 27.11 5.49 3.39
C MET A 418 26.81 4.01 3.56
N GLU A 419 25.52 3.64 3.60
CA GLU A 419 25.06 2.27 3.50
C GLU A 419 25.20 1.78 2.04
N PHE A 420 25.44 0.46 1.87
CA PHE A 420 25.54 -0.17 0.56
C PHE A 420 24.31 -1.00 0.25
N GLY A 421 23.69 -0.79 -0.92
CA GLY A 421 22.53 -1.53 -1.40
C GLY A 421 22.79 -2.25 -2.72
N LEU A 422 22.03 -3.33 -2.95
CA LEU A 422 22.13 -4.11 -4.16
C LEU A 422 20.73 -4.50 -4.69
N TRP A 423 20.57 -4.50 -6.02
CA TRP A 423 19.36 -4.90 -6.71
C TRP A 423 19.30 -6.42 -6.91
N PHE A 424 18.12 -6.99 -6.72
CA PHE A 424 17.79 -8.38 -7.05
C PHE A 424 16.40 -8.48 -7.69
N GLU A 425 16.22 -9.43 -8.59
CA GLU A 425 14.91 -9.86 -9.12
C GLU A 425 14.79 -11.39 -8.98
N PRO A 426 14.66 -11.90 -7.76
CA PRO A 426 14.92 -13.31 -7.46
C PRO A 426 13.77 -14.25 -7.81
N GLU A 427 12.60 -13.72 -8.10
CA GLU A 427 11.43 -14.49 -8.52
C GLU A 427 11.42 -14.80 -10.01
N MET A 428 12.31 -14.15 -10.78
CA MET A 428 12.33 -14.24 -12.24
C MET A 428 13.62 -14.89 -12.74
N VAL A 429 13.55 -15.39 -13.98
CA VAL A 429 14.66 -16.04 -14.66
C VAL A 429 14.59 -15.78 -16.16
N ASN A 430 15.72 -15.50 -16.80
CA ASN A 430 15.76 -15.55 -18.25
C ASN A 430 15.88 -17.01 -18.71
N PRO A 431 15.20 -17.43 -19.78
CA PRO A 431 15.48 -18.71 -20.43
C PRO A 431 16.95 -18.86 -20.85
N ASP A 432 17.59 -17.73 -21.19
CA ASP A 432 19.03 -17.65 -21.43
C ASP A 432 19.78 -17.29 -20.14
N SER A 433 19.80 -18.22 -19.20
CA SER A 433 20.60 -18.21 -17.98
C SER A 433 21.13 -19.61 -17.68
N ASP A 434 22.17 -19.70 -16.87
CA ASP A 434 22.75 -21.01 -16.49
C ASP A 434 21.77 -21.78 -15.61
N VAL A 435 21.07 -21.11 -14.67
CA VAL A 435 20.09 -21.75 -13.81
C VAL A 435 18.89 -22.30 -14.60
N ALA A 436 18.38 -21.58 -15.60
CA ALA A 436 17.27 -22.08 -16.43
C ALA A 436 17.68 -23.27 -17.30
N ARG A 437 18.93 -23.33 -17.78
CA ARG A 437 19.48 -24.44 -18.52
C ARG A 437 19.71 -25.67 -17.64
N ALA A 438 20.21 -25.46 -16.42
CA ALA A 438 20.48 -26.54 -15.47
C ALA A 438 19.20 -27.12 -14.86
N HIS A 439 18.21 -26.25 -14.58
CA HIS A 439 16.98 -26.59 -13.88
C HIS A 439 15.72 -26.11 -14.63
N PRO A 440 15.44 -26.66 -15.83
CA PRO A 440 14.27 -26.29 -16.59
C PRO A 440 12.95 -26.63 -15.87
N ASP A 441 12.97 -27.53 -14.88
CA ASP A 441 11.86 -27.94 -14.02
C ASP A 441 11.59 -26.95 -12.85
N TRP A 442 12.44 -25.94 -12.67
CA TRP A 442 12.20 -24.86 -11.69
C TRP A 442 11.41 -23.69 -12.26
N VAL A 443 11.06 -23.71 -13.54
CA VAL A 443 10.28 -22.64 -14.19
C VAL A 443 8.80 -23.00 -14.19
N LEU A 444 7.97 -22.12 -13.62
CA LEU A 444 6.50 -22.26 -13.68
C LEU A 444 6.04 -22.33 -15.13
N ARG A 445 5.23 -23.35 -15.49
CA ARG A 445 4.77 -23.56 -16.86
C ARG A 445 3.49 -24.40 -16.93
N PRO A 446 2.59 -24.13 -17.88
CA PRO A 446 1.34 -24.86 -17.99
C PRO A 446 1.50 -26.33 -18.43
N THR A 447 2.54 -26.65 -19.19
CA THR A 447 2.87 -28.03 -19.64
C THR A 447 4.37 -28.19 -19.78
N ALA A 448 4.85 -29.44 -19.82
CA ALA A 448 6.27 -29.75 -19.99
C ALA A 448 6.90 -29.14 -21.25
N ASN A 449 6.10 -28.92 -22.31
CA ASN A 449 6.57 -28.50 -23.63
C ASN A 449 6.21 -27.03 -23.97
N ARG A 450 5.58 -26.28 -23.03
CA ARG A 450 5.17 -24.90 -23.28
C ARG A 450 5.47 -24.02 -22.08
N LEU A 451 6.23 -22.97 -22.31
CA LEU A 451 6.43 -21.88 -21.34
C LEU A 451 5.31 -20.84 -21.46
N PRO A 452 5.02 -20.10 -20.40
CA PRO A 452 4.17 -18.90 -20.47
C PRO A 452 4.71 -17.86 -21.45
N MET A 453 3.85 -16.92 -21.85
CA MET A 453 4.29 -15.73 -22.58
C MET A 453 5.35 -14.99 -21.76
N GLN A 454 6.47 -14.64 -22.40
CA GLN A 454 7.53 -13.88 -21.76
C GLN A 454 7.10 -12.42 -21.51
N GLY A 455 7.64 -11.82 -20.46
CA GLY A 455 7.68 -10.39 -20.24
C GLY A 455 9.12 -9.98 -19.99
N ARG A 456 9.68 -8.99 -20.69
CA ARG A 456 11.09 -8.59 -20.61
C ARG A 456 12.08 -9.75 -20.80
N SER A 457 11.76 -10.70 -21.70
CA SER A 457 12.53 -11.93 -21.91
C SER A 457 12.62 -12.84 -20.67
N GLN A 458 11.70 -12.73 -19.72
CA GLN A 458 11.70 -13.44 -18.44
C GLN A 458 10.63 -14.52 -18.36
N GLN A 459 10.88 -15.47 -17.47
CA GLN A 459 9.95 -16.45 -16.94
C GLN A 459 9.96 -16.37 -15.40
N VAL A 460 9.06 -17.09 -14.74
CA VAL A 460 8.91 -17.10 -13.27
C VAL A 460 9.48 -18.39 -12.71
N LEU A 461 10.35 -18.28 -11.69
CA LEU A 461 10.84 -19.42 -10.91
C LEU A 461 9.74 -19.93 -9.98
N ASP A 462 9.66 -21.25 -9.85
CA ASP A 462 8.76 -21.94 -8.92
C ASP A 462 9.34 -21.92 -7.49
N LEU A 463 9.09 -20.87 -6.72
CA LEU A 463 9.53 -20.79 -5.32
C LEU A 463 8.72 -21.70 -4.38
N THR A 464 7.68 -22.39 -4.88
CA THR A 464 7.05 -23.50 -4.15
C THR A 464 7.90 -24.78 -4.21
N ASN A 465 8.86 -24.85 -5.15
CA ASN A 465 9.88 -25.88 -5.20
C ASN A 465 10.97 -25.56 -4.14
N PRO A 466 11.18 -26.44 -3.14
CA PRO A 466 12.12 -26.16 -2.04
C PRO A 466 13.58 -26.05 -2.51
N ASP A 467 13.96 -26.65 -3.65
CA ASP A 467 15.33 -26.56 -4.15
C ASP A 467 15.57 -25.23 -4.85
N ALA A 468 14.60 -24.74 -5.66
CA ALA A 468 14.63 -23.40 -6.24
C ALA A 468 14.60 -22.32 -5.15
N TYR A 469 13.72 -22.46 -4.15
CA TYR A 469 13.68 -21.56 -3.00
C TYR A 469 15.03 -21.47 -2.28
N ARG A 470 15.63 -22.63 -1.97
CA ARG A 470 16.92 -22.69 -1.28
C ARG A 470 18.04 -22.05 -2.10
N TYR A 471 18.09 -22.33 -3.40
CA TYR A 471 19.08 -21.72 -4.29
C TYR A 471 19.03 -20.19 -4.25
N ILE A 472 17.84 -19.61 -4.35
CA ILE A 472 17.67 -18.16 -4.32
C ILE A 472 18.03 -17.61 -2.93
N HIS A 473 17.46 -18.20 -1.87
CA HIS A 473 17.72 -17.79 -0.49
C HIS A 473 19.22 -17.81 -0.16
N ASP A 474 19.89 -18.92 -0.40
CA ASP A 474 21.30 -19.10 -0.04
C ASP A 474 22.20 -18.18 -0.86
N SER A 475 21.84 -17.88 -2.13
CA SER A 475 22.57 -16.93 -2.96
C SER A 475 22.50 -15.51 -2.41
N ILE A 476 21.31 -15.06 -2.00
CA ILE A 476 21.12 -13.72 -1.41
C ILE A 476 21.79 -13.65 -0.03
N ASP A 477 21.54 -14.63 0.84
CA ASP A 477 22.10 -14.72 2.20
C ASP A 477 23.64 -14.61 2.17
N ALA A 478 24.28 -15.38 1.30
CA ALA A 478 25.72 -15.37 1.11
C ALA A 478 26.23 -13.97 0.67
N LEU A 479 25.57 -13.34 -0.31
CA LEU A 479 25.97 -12.03 -0.81
C LEU A 479 25.74 -10.93 0.23
N VAL A 480 24.65 -10.98 0.99
CA VAL A 480 24.41 -10.02 2.09
C VAL A 480 25.52 -10.11 3.12
N GLY A 481 25.89 -11.33 3.55
CA GLY A 481 26.97 -11.53 4.52
C GLY A 481 28.36 -11.18 3.97
N GLU A 482 28.67 -11.55 2.72
CA GLU A 482 30.00 -11.33 2.11
C GLU A 482 30.26 -9.85 1.81
N LEU A 483 29.27 -9.17 1.21
CA LEU A 483 29.42 -7.77 0.80
C LEU A 483 29.10 -6.78 1.93
N GLY A 484 28.36 -7.22 2.96
CA GLY A 484 27.83 -6.32 4.00
C GLY A 484 26.70 -5.46 3.45
N ILE A 485 25.74 -6.07 2.76
CA ILE A 485 24.61 -5.35 2.16
C ILE A 485 23.66 -4.87 3.25
N ASP A 486 23.37 -3.57 3.28
CA ASP A 486 22.42 -2.95 4.21
C ASP A 486 21.01 -2.86 3.65
N TYR A 487 20.90 -2.94 2.31
CA TYR A 487 19.65 -2.68 1.61
C TYR A 487 19.51 -3.50 0.32
N ILE A 488 18.33 -4.09 0.13
CA ILE A 488 17.96 -4.80 -1.10
C ILE A 488 16.85 -4.03 -1.82
N LYS A 489 17.06 -3.69 -3.10
CA LYS A 489 15.97 -3.37 -4.03
C LYS A 489 15.49 -4.66 -4.65
N TRP A 490 14.34 -5.15 -4.18
CA TRP A 490 13.73 -6.39 -4.66
C TRP A 490 12.73 -6.10 -5.77
N ASP A 491 13.07 -6.47 -6.98
CA ASP A 491 12.26 -6.22 -8.17
C ASP A 491 11.44 -7.44 -8.64
N HIS A 492 10.43 -7.19 -9.45
CA HIS A 492 9.51 -8.19 -9.98
C HIS A 492 8.91 -7.70 -11.32
N ASN A 493 9.53 -8.03 -12.45
CA ASN A 493 9.20 -7.38 -13.72
C ASN A 493 8.25 -8.17 -14.63
N LYS A 494 8.01 -9.46 -14.37
CA LYS A 494 7.10 -10.26 -15.19
C LYS A 494 5.83 -10.62 -14.44
N PHE A 495 4.67 -10.48 -15.09
CA PHE A 495 3.40 -11.02 -14.57
C PHE A 495 3.46 -12.53 -14.39
N VAL A 496 2.96 -13.03 -13.26
CA VAL A 496 2.85 -14.45 -12.94
C VAL A 496 1.61 -15.01 -13.62
N THR A 497 1.76 -15.46 -14.84
CA THR A 497 0.67 -15.98 -15.68
C THR A 497 0.91 -17.43 -16.06
N GLU A 498 -0.16 -18.21 -16.26
CA GLU A 498 -0.10 -19.64 -16.60
C GLU A 498 0.81 -20.43 -15.64
N ALA A 499 0.80 -20.04 -14.38
CA ALA A 499 1.73 -20.47 -13.35
C ALA A 499 1.34 -21.82 -12.76
N VAL A 500 1.82 -22.91 -13.37
CA VAL A 500 1.66 -24.28 -12.86
C VAL A 500 3.03 -24.78 -12.43
N SER A 501 3.12 -25.30 -11.21
CA SER A 501 4.34 -25.92 -10.69
C SER A 501 4.59 -27.25 -11.41
N PRO A 502 5.74 -27.43 -12.07
CA PRO A 502 6.07 -28.72 -12.69
C PRO A 502 6.12 -29.88 -11.69
N ARG A 503 6.42 -29.58 -10.43
CA ARG A 503 6.52 -30.57 -9.35
C ARG A 503 5.17 -31.14 -8.94
N THR A 504 4.11 -30.29 -8.90
CA THR A 504 2.78 -30.71 -8.43
C THR A 504 1.77 -30.88 -9.54
N GLY A 505 2.00 -30.32 -10.72
CA GLY A 505 1.05 -30.21 -11.82
C GLY A 505 -0.16 -29.32 -11.50
N ARG A 506 -0.09 -28.46 -10.47
CA ARG A 506 -1.17 -27.59 -10.03
C ARG A 506 -0.77 -26.11 -10.17
N PRO A 507 -1.75 -25.22 -10.34
CA PRO A 507 -1.49 -23.78 -10.25
C PRO A 507 -0.83 -23.41 -8.91
N ALA A 508 0.01 -22.39 -8.91
CA ALA A 508 0.91 -22.11 -7.80
C ALA A 508 1.04 -20.62 -7.44
N VAL A 509 0.12 -19.74 -7.87
CA VAL A 509 0.20 -18.29 -7.58
C VAL A 509 0.10 -18.02 -6.07
N HIS A 510 -0.86 -18.68 -5.39
CA HIS A 510 -0.99 -18.62 -3.93
C HIS A 510 0.28 -19.04 -3.20
N GLY A 511 0.79 -20.22 -3.56
CA GLY A 511 2.01 -20.77 -2.98
C GLY A 511 3.25 -19.91 -3.27
N GLN A 512 3.35 -19.34 -4.46
CA GLN A 512 4.43 -18.43 -4.87
C GLN A 512 4.44 -17.18 -3.99
N THR A 513 3.27 -16.56 -3.80
CA THR A 513 3.13 -15.36 -2.94
C THR A 513 3.55 -15.66 -1.49
N LEU A 514 3.10 -16.79 -0.93
CA LEU A 514 3.51 -17.20 0.42
C LEU A 514 5.01 -17.52 0.52
N ALA A 515 5.61 -18.08 -0.54
CA ALA A 515 7.04 -18.36 -0.58
C ALA A 515 7.86 -17.05 -0.57
N VAL A 516 7.40 -16.03 -1.29
CA VAL A 516 8.04 -14.69 -1.27
C VAL A 516 7.98 -14.07 0.13
N TYR A 517 6.80 -14.04 0.78
CA TYR A 517 6.68 -13.53 2.15
C TYR A 517 7.58 -14.27 3.14
N ARG A 518 7.68 -15.59 2.99
CA ARG A 518 8.60 -16.39 3.81
C ARG A 518 10.05 -15.99 3.56
N MET A 519 10.45 -15.75 2.31
CA MET A 519 11.82 -15.40 1.95
C MET A 519 12.23 -14.03 2.52
N PHE A 520 11.34 -13.04 2.47
CA PHE A 520 11.57 -11.74 3.12
C PHE A 520 11.82 -11.93 4.62
N ARG A 521 10.95 -12.69 5.31
CA ARG A 521 11.09 -12.97 6.73
C ARG A 521 12.36 -13.74 7.07
N ASP A 522 12.71 -14.76 6.28
CA ASP A 522 13.89 -15.59 6.52
C ASP A 522 15.17 -14.73 6.40
N LEU A 523 15.24 -13.83 5.41
CA LEU A 523 16.35 -12.89 5.22
C LEU A 523 16.42 -11.84 6.34
N GLU A 524 15.28 -11.29 6.77
CA GLU A 524 15.23 -10.33 7.90
C GLU A 524 15.69 -10.97 9.22
N VAL A 525 15.32 -12.23 9.46
CA VAL A 525 15.76 -12.99 10.63
C VAL A 525 17.25 -13.32 10.58
N ALA A 526 17.77 -13.67 9.39
CA ALA A 526 19.19 -13.97 9.20
C ALA A 526 20.07 -12.71 9.30
N HIS A 527 19.57 -11.57 8.83
CA HIS A 527 20.28 -10.29 8.77
C HIS A 527 19.47 -9.16 9.44
N PRO A 528 19.45 -9.11 10.78
CA PRO A 528 18.76 -8.05 11.49
C PRO A 528 19.27 -6.66 11.11
N GLY A 529 18.37 -5.80 10.63
CA GLY A 529 18.69 -4.45 10.14
C GLY A 529 18.83 -4.34 8.63
N LEU A 530 18.77 -5.44 7.88
CA LEU A 530 18.61 -5.42 6.42
C LEU A 530 17.27 -4.78 6.07
N GLU A 531 17.29 -3.75 5.22
CA GLU A 531 16.07 -3.14 4.68
C GLU A 531 15.79 -3.72 3.28
N ILE A 532 14.51 -4.03 3.01
CA ILE A 532 14.08 -4.51 1.69
C ILE A 532 13.02 -3.55 1.12
N GLU A 533 13.29 -3.08 -0.11
CA GLU A 533 12.33 -2.32 -0.91
C GLU A 533 11.55 -3.25 -1.82
N SER A 534 10.21 -3.11 -1.84
CA SER A 534 9.38 -3.74 -2.87
C SER A 534 9.33 -2.87 -4.11
N CYS A 535 9.96 -3.33 -5.19
CA CYS A 535 9.82 -2.84 -6.55
C CYS A 535 9.10 -3.91 -7.39
N ALA A 536 8.33 -3.51 -8.38
CA ALA A 536 7.73 -4.43 -9.35
C ALA A 536 7.47 -3.71 -10.69
N SER A 537 8.51 -3.43 -11.45
CA SER A 537 8.52 -2.48 -12.57
C SER A 537 7.95 -1.14 -12.11
N GLY A 538 8.49 -0.58 -11.05
CA GLY A 538 7.85 0.52 -10.33
C GLY A 538 6.80 0.03 -9.33
N GLY A 539 5.62 0.62 -9.35
CA GLY A 539 4.55 0.44 -8.36
C GLY A 539 3.65 -0.79 -8.56
N GLY A 540 4.11 -1.84 -9.24
CA GLY A 540 3.26 -3.00 -9.57
C GLY A 540 2.93 -3.94 -8.41
N ARG A 541 3.64 -3.83 -7.27
CA ARG A 541 3.39 -4.62 -6.06
C ARG A 541 3.42 -3.72 -4.82
N ILE A 542 2.29 -3.07 -4.56
CA ILE A 542 2.08 -2.24 -3.38
C ILE A 542 0.77 -2.69 -2.74
N ASP A 543 0.86 -3.36 -1.61
CA ASP A 543 -0.26 -3.86 -0.83
C ASP A 543 0.16 -4.10 0.62
N LEU A 544 -0.81 -4.24 1.54
CA LEU A 544 -0.52 -4.44 2.96
C LEU A 544 0.07 -5.82 3.28
N GLY A 545 0.01 -6.78 2.36
CA GLY A 545 0.68 -8.07 2.53
C GLY A 545 2.19 -7.94 2.42
N ILE A 546 2.71 -7.30 1.35
CA ILE A 546 4.15 -7.08 1.20
C ILE A 546 4.68 -6.03 2.18
N LEU A 547 3.85 -5.04 2.56
CA LEU A 547 4.21 -4.01 3.53
C LEU A 547 4.33 -4.50 4.97
N GLU A 548 3.95 -5.75 5.27
CA GLU A 548 4.32 -6.38 6.55
C GLU A 548 5.83 -6.67 6.63
N PHE A 549 6.53 -6.75 5.49
CA PHE A 549 7.93 -7.11 5.39
C PHE A 549 8.80 -5.99 4.79
N ALA A 550 8.31 -5.33 3.74
CA ALA A 550 9.04 -4.27 3.05
C ALA A 550 8.88 -2.93 3.76
N SER A 551 9.97 -2.29 4.14
CA SER A 551 9.98 -0.97 4.78
C SER A 551 9.98 0.20 3.78
N ARG A 552 9.94 -0.09 2.48
CA ARG A 552 9.93 0.87 1.38
C ARG A 552 9.27 0.29 0.14
N VAL A 553 8.59 1.12 -0.63
CA VAL A 553 8.08 0.79 -1.96
C VAL A 553 8.63 1.73 -3.02
N TRP A 554 8.92 1.21 -4.19
CA TRP A 554 9.18 2.02 -5.38
C TRP A 554 7.85 2.33 -6.06
N THR A 555 7.43 3.61 -6.06
CA THR A 555 6.08 4.00 -6.48
C THR A 555 5.87 3.97 -7.98
N SER A 556 6.93 4.25 -8.74
CA SER A 556 6.93 4.24 -10.21
C SER A 556 8.35 4.35 -10.75
N ASP A 557 8.63 3.71 -11.88
CA ASP A 557 9.85 3.94 -12.67
C ASP A 557 9.82 5.29 -13.39
N CYS A 558 8.69 5.98 -13.43
CA CYS A 558 8.61 7.34 -13.91
C CYS A 558 9.08 8.33 -12.84
N VAL A 559 10.20 9.00 -13.06
CA VAL A 559 10.74 10.03 -12.15
C VAL A 559 10.43 11.46 -12.62
N ASP A 560 9.63 11.61 -13.68
CA ASP A 560 9.12 12.93 -14.10
C ASP A 560 8.22 13.53 -12.99
N PRO A 561 8.58 14.71 -12.44
CA PRO A 561 7.87 15.26 -11.28
C PRO A 561 6.41 15.66 -11.58
N VAL A 562 6.06 15.90 -12.84
CA VAL A 562 4.66 16.21 -13.23
C VAL A 562 3.80 14.96 -13.16
N GLU A 563 4.30 13.82 -13.65
CA GLU A 563 3.60 12.53 -13.55
C GLU A 563 3.55 12.05 -12.08
N ARG A 564 4.66 12.20 -11.35
CA ARG A 564 4.77 11.83 -9.93
C ARG A 564 3.78 12.56 -9.03
N ALA A 565 3.34 13.75 -9.39
CA ALA A 565 2.37 14.50 -8.59
C ALA A 565 1.08 13.72 -8.31
N ASP A 566 0.52 13.06 -9.33
CA ASP A 566 -0.67 12.23 -9.17
C ASP A 566 -0.34 10.81 -8.70
N ILE A 567 0.76 10.20 -9.20
CA ILE A 567 1.19 8.86 -8.78
C ILE A 567 1.42 8.81 -7.26
N GLN A 568 2.15 9.78 -6.70
CA GLN A 568 2.42 9.87 -5.27
C GLN A 568 1.16 10.18 -4.47
N ARG A 569 0.33 11.15 -4.93
CA ARG A 569 -0.92 11.53 -4.29
C ARG A 569 -1.88 10.35 -4.09
N TYR A 570 -2.05 9.49 -5.11
CA TYR A 570 -2.97 8.35 -5.02
C TYR A 570 -2.31 7.10 -4.43
N THR A 571 -0.98 6.99 -4.44
CA THR A 571 -0.27 5.94 -3.69
C THR A 571 -0.33 6.23 -2.18
N SER A 572 -0.27 7.49 -1.78
CA SER A 572 -0.38 7.89 -0.37
C SER A 572 -1.77 7.68 0.25
N LEU A 573 -2.77 7.24 -0.51
CA LEU A 573 -4.03 6.76 0.10
C LEU A 573 -3.83 5.48 0.94
N LEU A 574 -2.78 4.71 0.66
CA LEU A 574 -2.44 3.47 1.40
C LEU A 574 -1.10 3.57 2.13
N VAL A 575 -0.08 4.16 1.50
CA VAL A 575 1.32 4.11 1.94
C VAL A 575 1.74 5.46 2.54
N PRO A 576 2.27 5.51 3.77
CA PRO A 576 2.80 6.75 4.31
C PRO A 576 3.98 7.26 3.47
N PRO A 577 4.08 8.56 3.19
CA PRO A 577 5.13 9.13 2.34
C PRO A 577 6.55 8.71 2.71
N CYS A 578 6.87 8.56 3.99
CA CYS A 578 8.18 8.12 4.47
C CYS A 578 8.62 6.71 3.98
N MET A 579 7.69 5.91 3.47
CA MET A 579 7.96 4.61 2.85
C MET A 579 7.88 4.64 1.33
N MET A 580 7.49 5.74 0.73
CA MET A 580 7.41 5.92 -0.72
C MET A 580 8.75 6.41 -1.28
N GLY A 581 9.38 5.63 -2.16
CA GLY A 581 10.56 6.05 -2.89
C GLY A 581 10.25 7.24 -3.81
N GLU A 582 10.78 8.41 -3.47
CA GLU A 582 10.62 9.66 -4.21
C GLU A 582 11.98 10.17 -4.65
N HIS A 583 12.34 9.91 -5.90
CA HIS A 583 13.67 10.24 -6.42
C HIS A 583 13.66 11.51 -7.28
N VAL A 584 14.75 12.25 -7.13
CA VAL A 584 15.10 13.36 -8.01
C VAL A 584 15.81 12.77 -9.23
N GLY A 585 15.16 12.80 -10.38
CA GLY A 585 15.68 12.27 -11.65
C GLY A 585 16.41 13.30 -12.51
N ALA A 586 16.87 12.88 -13.67
CA ALA A 586 17.49 13.72 -14.68
C ALA A 586 16.52 14.73 -15.32
N SER A 587 17.03 15.75 -15.98
CA SER A 587 16.26 16.64 -16.85
C SER A 587 16.97 16.76 -18.20
N PRO A 588 16.32 16.35 -19.31
CA PRO A 588 14.97 15.78 -19.42
C PRO A 588 14.81 14.44 -18.70
N ALA A 589 13.61 14.15 -18.18
CA ALA A 589 13.28 12.87 -17.58
C ALA A 589 13.38 11.74 -18.61
N HIS A 590 13.97 10.59 -18.25
CA HIS A 590 14.20 9.49 -19.21
C HIS A 590 12.91 8.90 -19.76
N SER A 591 11.85 8.81 -18.94
CA SER A 591 10.58 8.18 -19.30
C SER A 591 9.69 9.05 -20.22
N THR A 592 9.69 10.36 -20.03
CA THR A 592 8.76 11.29 -20.70
C THR A 592 9.44 12.28 -21.64
N HIS A 593 10.76 12.42 -21.56
CA HIS A 593 11.56 13.44 -22.23
C HIS A 593 11.16 14.88 -21.87
N ARG A 594 10.43 15.08 -20.78
CA ARG A 594 10.05 16.40 -20.29
C ARG A 594 11.22 17.03 -19.54
N ALA A 595 11.55 18.26 -19.92
CA ALA A 595 12.51 19.08 -19.19
C ALA A 595 11.79 19.86 -18.08
N THR A 596 12.33 19.78 -16.87
CA THR A 596 11.82 20.49 -15.68
C THR A 596 12.97 21.11 -14.90
N SER A 597 12.67 22.15 -14.13
CA SER A 597 13.66 22.76 -13.26
C SER A 597 14.09 21.82 -12.12
N GLN A 598 15.25 22.07 -11.55
CA GLN A 598 15.74 21.29 -10.43
C GLN A 598 14.85 21.47 -9.19
N GLU A 599 14.30 22.67 -8.97
CA GLU A 599 13.37 22.99 -7.89
C GLU A 599 12.10 22.16 -7.97
N MET A 600 11.53 22.01 -9.17
CA MET A 600 10.33 21.17 -9.36
C MET A 600 10.60 19.72 -8.99
N ARG A 601 11.76 19.17 -9.42
CA ARG A 601 12.16 17.79 -9.12
C ARG A 601 12.42 17.58 -7.63
N MET A 602 13.12 18.53 -6.98
CA MET A 602 13.43 18.51 -5.55
C MET A 602 12.16 18.64 -4.71
N ALA A 603 11.29 19.61 -5.03
CA ALA A 603 10.06 19.81 -4.30
C ALA A 603 9.14 18.59 -4.37
N MET A 604 9.13 17.88 -5.52
CA MET A 604 8.30 16.67 -5.67
C MET A 604 8.80 15.52 -4.81
N ALA A 605 10.10 15.38 -4.60
CA ALA A 605 10.71 14.34 -3.78
C ALA A 605 10.79 14.68 -2.27
N PHE A 606 10.34 15.86 -1.85
CA PHE A 606 10.65 16.39 -0.52
C PHE A 606 9.88 15.74 0.63
N PHE A 607 8.67 15.22 0.40
CA PHE A 607 7.83 14.67 1.47
C PHE A 607 7.99 13.16 1.67
N GLY A 608 8.53 12.46 0.67
CA GLY A 608 8.72 11.03 0.70
C GLY A 608 10.07 10.58 1.24
N HIS A 609 10.40 9.31 0.99
CA HIS A 609 11.75 8.81 1.21
C HIS A 609 12.64 9.28 0.06
N MET A 610 13.30 10.42 0.26
CA MET A 610 14.06 11.11 -0.79
C MET A 610 15.20 10.26 -1.33
N GLY A 611 15.36 10.29 -2.63
CA GLY A 611 16.51 9.71 -3.32
C GLY A 611 16.92 10.50 -4.55
N VAL A 612 17.97 10.03 -5.20
CA VAL A 612 18.55 10.58 -6.41
C VAL A 612 18.71 9.45 -7.43
N GLU A 613 18.32 9.71 -8.67
CA GLU A 613 18.40 8.74 -9.75
C GLU A 613 18.76 9.45 -11.07
N TRP A 614 19.98 10.01 -11.11
CA TRP A 614 20.58 10.51 -12.33
C TRP A 614 22.10 10.47 -12.27
N ASN A 615 22.78 10.63 -13.42
CA ASN A 615 24.23 10.61 -13.49
C ASN A 615 24.84 11.92 -13.00
N LEU A 616 25.21 11.98 -11.73
CA LEU A 616 25.84 13.14 -11.09
C LEU A 616 27.21 13.52 -11.68
N LEU A 617 27.87 12.62 -12.40
CA LEU A 617 29.17 12.89 -13.04
C LEU A 617 29.04 13.84 -14.25
N LYS A 618 27.82 14.00 -14.78
CA LYS A 618 27.53 14.87 -15.93
C LYS A 618 27.00 16.24 -15.53
N GLU A 619 26.83 16.48 -14.22
CA GLU A 619 26.24 17.71 -13.71
C GLU A 619 27.27 18.80 -13.41
N SER A 620 26.83 20.04 -13.44
CA SER A 620 27.65 21.19 -13.02
C SER A 620 27.81 21.23 -11.50
N ASP A 621 28.89 21.83 -11.03
CA ASP A 621 29.09 22.04 -9.59
C ASP A 621 27.96 22.87 -8.96
N GLU A 622 27.38 23.82 -9.71
CA GLU A 622 26.21 24.61 -9.27
C GLU A 622 25.00 23.71 -9.01
N ALA A 623 24.68 22.79 -9.93
CA ALA A 623 23.58 21.84 -9.78
C ALA A 623 23.81 20.87 -8.60
N LEU A 624 25.06 20.42 -8.40
CA LEU A 624 25.42 19.55 -7.29
C LEU A 624 25.36 20.29 -5.94
N ASN A 625 25.82 21.53 -5.87
CA ASN A 625 25.71 22.36 -4.66
C ASN A 625 24.23 22.56 -4.28
N LYS A 626 23.37 22.87 -5.27
CA LYS A 626 21.93 23.01 -5.06
C LYS A 626 21.29 21.71 -4.58
N LEU A 627 21.70 20.55 -5.13
CA LEU A 627 21.27 19.24 -4.63
C LEU A 627 21.64 19.09 -3.15
N GLY A 628 22.88 19.40 -2.78
CA GLY A 628 23.37 19.32 -1.40
C GLY A 628 22.58 20.22 -0.43
N GLU A 629 22.21 21.43 -0.84
CA GLU A 629 21.38 22.34 -0.03
C GLU A 629 19.98 21.75 0.22
N TRP A 630 19.31 21.22 -0.80
CA TRP A 630 18.02 20.58 -0.66
C TRP A 630 18.08 19.29 0.18
N VAL A 631 19.11 18.47 -0.01
CA VAL A 631 19.33 17.28 0.82
C VAL A 631 19.56 17.67 2.29
N ALA A 632 20.32 18.72 2.55
CA ALA A 632 20.52 19.22 3.91
C ALA A 632 19.22 19.72 4.54
N GLU A 633 18.36 20.40 3.76
CA GLU A 633 17.05 20.85 4.23
C GLU A 633 16.12 19.67 4.50
N TYR A 634 16.04 18.68 3.60
CA TYR A 634 15.29 17.46 3.80
C TYR A 634 15.71 16.75 5.11
N LYS A 635 17.01 16.60 5.34
CA LYS A 635 17.55 15.95 6.55
C LYS A 635 17.14 16.65 7.85
N ARG A 636 16.92 17.96 7.84
CA ARG A 636 16.42 18.71 9.01
C ARG A 636 14.98 18.36 9.36
N HIS A 637 14.19 17.90 8.37
CA HIS A 637 12.74 17.73 8.51
C HIS A 637 12.26 16.27 8.37
N ARG A 638 13.06 15.36 7.79
CA ARG A 638 12.66 13.97 7.51
C ARG A 638 12.16 13.19 8.73
N ALA A 639 12.66 13.50 9.94
CA ALA A 639 12.15 12.89 11.17
C ALA A 639 10.69 13.29 11.46
N TRP A 640 10.27 14.49 11.06
CA TRP A 640 8.87 14.89 11.14
C TRP A 640 8.03 14.11 10.12
N PHE A 641 8.48 14.04 8.87
CA PHE A 641 7.75 13.36 7.81
C PHE A 641 7.51 11.85 8.09
N ALA A 642 8.34 11.24 8.91
CA ALA A 642 8.17 9.85 9.32
C ALA A 642 6.88 9.63 10.13
N ILE A 643 6.43 10.65 10.90
CA ILE A 643 5.29 10.57 11.81
C ILE A 643 4.15 11.51 11.44
N ASP A 644 4.39 12.49 10.55
CA ASP A 644 3.40 13.49 10.16
C ASP A 644 2.20 12.88 9.44
N THR A 645 1.06 13.55 9.54
CA THR A 645 -0.14 13.23 8.77
C THR A 645 -0.02 13.83 7.38
N CYS A 646 -0.06 12.97 6.36
CA CYS A 646 -0.16 13.40 4.96
C CYS A 646 -1.58 13.91 4.67
N VAL A 647 -1.69 15.09 4.07
CA VAL A 647 -2.97 15.70 3.71
C VAL A 647 -2.94 16.23 2.28
N HIS A 648 -4.09 16.16 1.62
CA HIS A 648 -4.30 16.68 0.28
C HIS A 648 -5.49 17.64 0.31
N ALA A 649 -5.37 18.78 -0.38
CA ALA A 649 -6.48 19.72 -0.51
C ALA A 649 -7.38 19.37 -1.68
N ASP A 650 -8.68 19.63 -1.52
CA ASP A 650 -9.65 19.60 -2.60
C ASP A 650 -9.62 20.92 -3.38
N ILE A 651 -9.16 20.87 -4.63
CA ILE A 651 -9.03 22.03 -5.50
C ILE A 651 -9.79 21.77 -6.81
N ALA A 652 -10.67 22.72 -7.15
CA ALA A 652 -11.49 22.60 -8.36
C ALA A 652 -10.69 22.72 -9.67
N ASP A 653 -9.57 23.46 -9.65
CA ASP A 653 -8.70 23.60 -10.80
C ASP A 653 -7.79 22.36 -10.97
N PRO A 654 -7.99 21.55 -12.02
CA PRO A 654 -7.18 20.36 -12.26
C PRO A 654 -5.72 20.66 -12.60
N ALA A 655 -5.39 21.92 -12.89
CA ALA A 655 -4.03 22.36 -13.21
C ALA A 655 -3.11 22.43 -11.98
N VAL A 656 -3.67 22.41 -10.78
CA VAL A 656 -2.91 22.62 -9.54
C VAL A 656 -3.10 21.50 -8.53
N ARG A 657 -2.11 21.34 -7.65
CA ARG A 657 -2.17 20.45 -6.48
C ARG A 657 -1.66 21.17 -5.24
N VAL A 658 -2.26 20.86 -4.09
CA VAL A 658 -1.74 21.20 -2.77
C VAL A 658 -1.68 19.94 -1.94
N ASP A 659 -0.49 19.63 -1.47
CA ASP A 659 -0.20 18.48 -0.61
C ASP A 659 0.52 18.98 0.64
N GLY A 660 0.34 18.33 1.78
CA GLY A 660 0.96 18.75 3.01
C GLY A 660 1.33 17.60 3.94
N MET A 661 2.30 17.89 4.80
CA MET A 661 2.70 17.06 5.95
C MET A 661 2.44 17.87 7.21
N VAL A 662 1.53 17.40 8.05
CA VAL A 662 1.05 18.09 9.25
C VAL A 662 1.46 17.30 10.48
N LYS A 663 2.13 17.94 11.44
CA LYS A 663 2.48 17.28 12.71
C LYS A 663 1.24 16.78 13.43
N PRO A 664 1.32 15.64 14.15
CA PRO A 664 0.18 15.08 14.89
C PRO A 664 -0.45 16.07 15.89
N ASP A 665 0.38 16.89 16.55
CA ASP A 665 -0.06 17.94 17.49
C ASP A 665 -0.52 19.24 16.80
N ARG A 666 -0.48 19.29 15.46
CA ARG A 666 -0.80 20.45 14.62
C ARG A 666 0.01 21.71 14.96
N SER A 667 1.20 21.55 15.56
CA SER A 667 2.09 22.67 15.88
C SER A 667 2.83 23.21 14.65
N ALA A 668 3.01 22.39 13.63
CA ALA A 668 3.67 22.77 12.40
C ALA A 668 3.16 21.95 11.21
N ALA A 669 3.29 22.51 10.03
CA ALA A 669 3.02 21.82 8.77
C ALA A 669 3.93 22.32 7.65
N PHE A 670 4.20 21.46 6.69
CA PHE A 670 4.76 21.78 5.38
C PHE A 670 3.70 21.61 4.31
N TYR A 671 3.67 22.51 3.35
CA TYR A 671 2.80 22.40 2.18
C TYR A 671 3.58 22.60 0.90
N ARG A 672 3.18 21.87 -0.13
CA ARG A 672 3.65 22.01 -1.49
C ARG A 672 2.51 22.48 -2.38
N PHE A 673 2.69 23.62 -3.05
CA PHE A 673 1.82 24.08 -4.11
C PHE A 673 2.47 23.81 -5.45
N THR A 674 1.81 23.05 -6.31
CA THR A 674 2.32 22.61 -7.62
C THR A 674 1.40 23.07 -8.74
N GLN A 675 1.95 23.76 -9.73
CA GLN A 675 1.32 24.08 -11.00
C GLN A 675 1.71 23.05 -12.06
N LEU A 676 0.80 22.13 -12.40
CA LEU A 676 1.08 21.05 -13.36
C LEU A 676 0.99 21.52 -14.81
N THR A 677 -0.09 22.22 -15.12
CA THR A 677 -0.39 22.76 -16.46
C THR A 677 -0.88 24.19 -16.32
N THR A 678 -1.21 24.84 -17.44
CA THR A 678 -1.76 26.20 -17.42
C THR A 678 -3.15 26.20 -16.76
N SER A 679 -3.31 27.00 -15.69
CA SER A 679 -4.59 27.23 -15.05
C SER A 679 -5.53 28.06 -15.90
N GLN A 680 -6.83 27.83 -15.74
CA GLN A 680 -7.86 28.70 -16.34
C GLN A 680 -8.00 30.03 -15.59
N THR A 681 -7.45 30.13 -14.38
CA THR A 681 -7.54 31.29 -13.50
C THR A 681 -6.18 31.97 -13.35
N LEU A 682 -6.10 33.25 -13.70
CA LEU A 682 -4.90 34.07 -13.51
C LEU A 682 -5.31 35.45 -12.91
N PRO A 683 -4.70 35.91 -11.82
CA PRO A 683 -3.73 35.22 -10.97
C PRO A 683 -4.33 33.98 -10.31
N ALA A 684 -3.47 33.08 -9.79
CA ALA A 684 -3.90 31.84 -9.14
C ALA A 684 -4.97 32.10 -8.07
N ALA A 685 -6.00 31.27 -8.02
CA ALA A 685 -7.07 31.38 -7.02
C ALA A 685 -6.52 31.13 -5.59
N PRO A 686 -7.17 31.67 -4.54
CA PRO A 686 -6.84 31.28 -3.17
C PRO A 686 -6.99 29.77 -2.97
N ILE A 687 -6.03 29.18 -2.28
CA ILE A 687 -6.03 27.77 -1.90
C ILE A 687 -6.36 27.62 -0.42
N ARG A 688 -7.16 26.62 -0.07
CA ARG A 688 -7.34 26.19 1.31
C ARG A 688 -6.18 25.33 1.74
N VAL A 689 -5.84 25.38 3.02
CA VAL A 689 -4.70 24.67 3.60
C VAL A 689 -5.23 23.72 4.67
N PRO A 690 -5.32 22.39 4.38
CA PRO A 690 -5.98 21.44 5.25
C PRO A 690 -5.14 21.03 6.47
N GLY A 691 -5.79 20.44 7.48
CA GLY A 691 -5.16 19.71 8.58
C GLY A 691 -4.74 20.54 9.79
N LEU A 692 -4.81 21.87 9.73
CA LEU A 692 -4.42 22.76 10.84
C LEU A 692 -5.45 22.78 11.98
N ASP A 693 -5.03 23.19 13.19
CA ASP A 693 -5.95 23.48 14.28
C ASP A 693 -6.75 24.76 13.96
N PRO A 694 -8.09 24.70 13.86
CA PRO A 694 -8.91 25.87 13.53
C PRO A 694 -8.70 27.06 14.46
N ASP A 695 -8.42 26.79 15.71
CA ASP A 695 -8.28 27.79 16.76
C ASP A 695 -6.83 28.24 17.00
N GLY A 696 -5.87 27.57 16.34
CA GLY A 696 -4.47 27.96 16.34
C GLY A 696 -4.17 29.16 15.46
N THR A 697 -3.18 29.95 15.82
CA THR A 697 -2.61 31.01 14.95
C THR A 697 -1.29 30.55 14.39
N TYR A 698 -1.13 30.66 13.07
CA TYR A 698 0.02 30.17 12.34
C TYR A 698 0.75 31.27 11.60
N ARG A 699 2.07 31.23 11.63
CA ARG A 699 2.93 32.00 10.73
C ARG A 699 3.14 31.18 9.47
N ILE A 700 2.71 31.72 8.34
CA ILE A 700 2.89 31.11 7.02
C ILE A 700 4.08 31.78 6.36
N GLN A 701 5.06 30.96 5.93
CA GLN A 701 6.30 31.45 5.32
C GLN A 701 6.72 30.53 4.17
N PRO A 702 7.24 31.09 3.06
CA PRO A 702 7.91 30.28 2.04
C PRO A 702 9.12 29.55 2.64
N LEU A 703 9.43 28.35 2.14
CA LEU A 703 10.69 27.68 2.43
C LEU A 703 11.77 28.25 1.50
N TRP A 704 12.64 29.09 2.06
CA TRP A 704 13.73 29.70 1.31
C TRP A 704 14.94 28.76 1.27
N LEU A 705 15.32 28.34 0.08
CA LEU A 705 16.55 27.60 -0.22
C LEU A 705 17.36 28.38 -1.28
N ASP A 706 17.53 29.68 -1.10
CA ASP A 706 18.12 30.61 -2.06
C ASP A 706 17.49 30.50 -3.47
N LEU A 707 16.16 30.24 -3.49
CA LEU A 707 15.38 30.15 -4.72
C LEU A 707 15.42 31.49 -5.44
N ASP A 708 15.88 31.49 -6.67
CA ASP A 708 15.71 32.60 -7.57
C ASP A 708 14.24 32.77 -7.90
N LEU A 709 13.59 33.75 -7.26
CA LEU A 709 12.18 34.03 -7.47
C LEU A 709 11.88 34.44 -8.90
N ASP A 710 12.86 34.97 -9.62
CA ASP A 710 12.73 35.30 -11.06
C ASP A 710 12.67 34.00 -11.89
N GLY A 711 13.40 32.95 -11.49
CA GLY A 711 13.34 31.63 -12.09
C GLY A 711 12.03 30.87 -11.82
N LEU A 712 11.23 31.27 -10.83
CA LEU A 712 9.91 30.70 -10.55
C LEU A 712 8.78 31.32 -11.37
N GLY A 713 9.06 32.17 -12.35
CA GLY A 713 8.06 32.83 -13.15
C GLY A 713 7.36 34.01 -12.44
N LEU A 714 7.88 34.41 -11.29
CA LEU A 714 7.44 35.63 -10.58
C LEU A 714 8.03 36.90 -11.20
N GLY A 715 8.60 36.79 -12.39
CA GLY A 715 9.37 37.78 -13.11
C GLY A 715 8.62 39.02 -13.58
N SER A 716 9.32 39.82 -14.37
CA SER A 716 8.98 41.21 -14.76
C SER A 716 7.53 41.42 -15.15
N GLY A 717 6.84 42.34 -14.49
CA GLY A 717 5.46 42.72 -14.75
C GLY A 717 4.43 42.17 -13.74
N GLN A 718 4.82 41.29 -12.81
CA GLN A 718 3.96 40.83 -11.73
C GLN A 718 4.21 41.66 -10.46
N SER A 719 3.13 41.95 -9.72
CA SER A 719 3.24 42.56 -8.37
C SER A 719 3.75 41.52 -7.39
N PRO A 720 4.64 41.89 -6.43
CA PRO A 720 5.03 41.02 -5.36
C PRO A 720 3.83 40.51 -4.57
N LEU A 721 3.82 39.22 -4.22
CA LEU A 721 2.83 38.65 -3.33
C LEU A 721 3.16 39.03 -1.88
N GLY A 722 2.27 39.80 -1.22
CA GLY A 722 2.56 40.48 0.04
C GLY A 722 3.01 39.59 1.22
N TRP A 723 2.61 38.32 1.24
CA TRP A 723 3.02 37.36 2.28
C TRP A 723 4.22 36.48 1.87
N TRP A 724 4.60 36.50 0.58
CA TRP A 724 5.72 35.71 0.07
C TRP A 724 7.04 36.40 0.40
N THR A 725 7.35 36.46 1.68
CA THR A 725 8.51 37.13 2.26
C THR A 725 9.07 36.28 3.40
N LYS A 726 10.29 36.60 3.87
CA LYS A 726 10.91 35.92 5.02
C LYS A 726 10.08 36.09 6.31
N ASP A 727 9.31 37.17 6.44
CA ASP A 727 8.46 37.43 7.61
C ASP A 727 7.11 36.68 7.48
N GLY A 728 6.65 36.38 6.29
CA GLY A 728 5.42 35.67 5.99
C GLY A 728 4.18 36.45 6.43
N VAL A 729 3.12 35.71 6.79
CA VAL A 729 1.86 36.28 7.31
C VAL A 729 1.34 35.46 8.50
N LEU A 730 0.67 36.13 9.43
CA LEU A 730 -0.04 35.48 10.55
C LEU A 730 -1.52 35.30 10.19
N MET A 731 -2.02 34.07 10.29
CA MET A 731 -3.43 33.72 10.04
C MET A 731 -3.88 32.63 11.01
N THR A 732 -5.17 32.62 11.35
CA THR A 732 -5.73 31.50 12.11
C THR A 732 -5.90 30.27 11.21
N GLY A 733 -5.82 29.05 11.78
CA GLY A 733 -6.10 27.83 11.05
C GLY A 733 -7.48 27.85 10.41
N ARG A 734 -8.49 28.34 11.11
CA ARG A 734 -9.85 28.51 10.58
C ARG A 734 -9.88 29.41 9.34
N ALA A 735 -9.15 30.52 9.34
CA ALA A 735 -9.04 31.38 8.16
C ALA A 735 -8.42 30.67 6.98
N LEU A 736 -7.30 29.95 7.21
CA LEU A 736 -6.59 29.19 6.20
C LEU A 736 -7.46 28.06 5.61
N MET A 737 -8.25 27.38 6.43
CA MET A 737 -9.15 26.32 6.03
C MET A 737 -10.45 26.82 5.39
N THR A 738 -10.84 28.10 5.60
CA THR A 738 -12.11 28.66 5.12
C THR A 738 -11.94 29.43 3.81
N TYR A 739 -11.14 30.48 3.80
CA TYR A 739 -10.91 31.32 2.63
C TYR A 739 -9.48 31.20 2.08
N GLY A 740 -8.59 30.56 2.84
CA GLY A 740 -7.25 30.21 2.39
C GLY A 740 -6.31 31.39 2.21
N LEU A 741 -5.28 31.17 1.41
CA LEU A 741 -4.32 32.19 1.00
C LEU A 741 -4.06 32.09 -0.50
N ARG A 742 -3.67 33.21 -1.12
CA ARG A 742 -3.32 33.22 -2.53
C ARG A 742 -1.90 32.71 -2.70
N PRO A 743 -1.67 31.63 -3.47
CA PRO A 743 -0.33 31.15 -3.79
C PRO A 743 0.33 32.08 -4.84
N PRO A 744 1.65 31.98 -5.04
CA PRO A 744 2.31 32.64 -6.18
C PRO A 744 1.75 32.12 -7.51
N SER A 745 1.75 32.99 -8.52
CA SER A 745 1.38 32.59 -9.87
C SER A 745 2.59 31.93 -10.53
N LEU A 746 2.55 30.61 -10.66
CA LEU A 746 3.62 29.79 -11.24
C LEU A 746 3.36 29.54 -12.73
N HIS A 747 4.43 29.20 -13.46
CA HIS A 747 4.33 28.59 -14.78
C HIS A 747 4.01 27.08 -14.68
N PRO A 748 3.55 26.43 -15.75
CA PRO A 748 3.42 24.98 -15.82
C PRO A 748 4.72 24.26 -15.42
N ALA A 749 4.59 23.12 -14.74
CA ALA A 749 5.67 22.30 -14.21
C ALA A 749 6.59 23.06 -13.24
N GLN A 750 5.99 23.84 -12.35
CA GLN A 750 6.68 24.47 -11.23
C GLN A 750 6.01 24.12 -9.88
N SER A 751 6.80 24.11 -8.83
CA SER A 751 6.35 23.81 -7.48
C SER A 751 7.09 24.67 -6.46
N VAL A 752 6.39 25.07 -5.39
CA VAL A 752 6.96 25.79 -4.26
C VAL A 752 6.54 25.14 -2.95
N LEU A 753 7.40 25.29 -1.94
CA LEU A 753 7.15 24.84 -0.58
C LEU A 753 6.95 26.03 0.36
N PHE A 754 6.06 25.88 1.32
CA PHE A 754 5.86 26.83 2.40
C PHE A 754 5.51 26.11 3.70
N THR A 755 5.73 26.78 4.82
CA THR A 755 5.46 26.24 6.16
C THR A 755 4.33 26.98 6.84
N ALA A 756 3.66 26.31 7.77
CA ALA A 756 2.73 26.87 8.72
C ALA A 756 3.21 26.49 10.13
N ILE A 757 3.67 27.46 10.91
CA ILE A 757 4.22 27.24 12.25
C ILE A 757 3.32 27.95 13.27
N ARG A 758 2.78 27.20 14.23
CA ARG A 758 1.92 27.70 15.30
C ARG A 758 2.71 28.66 16.19
N GLN A 759 2.10 29.79 16.54
CA GLN A 759 2.70 30.83 17.36
C GLN A 759 2.31 30.71 18.84
#